data_aa30eef1438a22d4884deb7d56eba308
#
_entry.id   aa30eef1438a22d4884deb7d56eba308
#
_cell.length_a   1.000
_cell.length_b   1.000
_cell.length_c   1.000
_cell.angle_alpha   90.00
_cell.angle_beta   90.00
_cell.angle_gamma   90.00
#
_symmetry.space_group_name_H-M   'P 1'
#
loop_
_entity.id
_entity.type
_entity.pdbx_description
1 polymer ?
#
loop_
_entity_poly.entity_id
_entity_poly.type
_entity_poly.pdbx_seq_one_letter_code
_entity_poly.pdbx_strand_id
1 'polypeptide(L)'
;MFFGSSFFFWLVAAAGAALAPWHMQQDGLALSNLLALGAEDPEAASALAQAAWHGRWWFWPALAGIALALPGALPAGRAATRARFLLLGGGLGLLGIVAQGLAIGVQGWNLPWLEVRFGELGDRQFGIGLGGSMAFLGCLVMVTDGLALRGYFKGDRFVSGAVGLLVASIAVFTAWPVLTMMGQMFTPRPDMGVAASVVDRLADRKIWGLACLGSNVGCGVFWNTLLLATSTATAATVLGLCFALIVTRTGFPAKRAMRLLTVLPIITPPFVIGLGLILIFGRSGVVNQIVEAMTGVQLGRWIYGFDGVFLAQVFSFTPTAFLVLIGVVEGISPTMEEASQTLRASRMRTFRAVTLPLMVPGLANAWLVVFVESLADFGNPIVLGGSYGVLSTEIFFAVVGAQQDFGRAAVLAAIMLVVGLAAFLLQRAVVGRRSYVSVTGKGDAGLPPGLPRPVRIVAFAIAIPWAILTITVYTMAMAGAFVRVWGRDWTPTLSHFQRAFAVEWAADGRILFSGGAWHSLFTTIELAATAAPITAGLGLLAAWVLTRQKFAGRTALEFALMLTFAVPGTVIGVAYILTYNIPPLEITGTAMILIACFVFRNLPVGVRSGVAAMSQLDKSLDEAAITLRASTFRALTTVVLPLLKPAIVTALVYSFVRAMTTVSAVIFLVSAEYEMATVFIINRVINGDYGLAIAYCAVLIVLMMAAIGLINLAVGRRRLGRRAAAARNAVPAGGPA
;
A
#
# COMPACT_ATOMS: atom_id res chain seq x y z
N MET A 1 -29.93 18.05 -1.70
CA MET A 1 -30.85 17.60 -2.80
C MET A 1 -30.15 17.58 -4.16
N PHE A 2 -29.26 18.52 -4.51
CA PHE A 2 -28.60 18.61 -5.82
C PHE A 2 -27.63 17.44 -6.13
N PHE A 3 -26.88 16.95 -5.19
CA PHE A 3 -25.88 15.88 -5.39
C PHE A 3 -26.43 14.47 -5.69
N GLY A 4 -27.73 14.29 -5.77
CA GLY A 4 -28.36 12.97 -6.04
C GLY A 4 -29.11 12.87 -7.37
N SER A 5 -29.04 13.86 -8.25
CA SER A 5 -29.75 13.83 -9.53
C SER A 5 -28.80 13.46 -10.67
N SER A 6 -29.21 12.57 -11.55
CA SER A 6 -28.51 12.23 -12.78
C SER A 6 -28.20 13.48 -13.62
N PHE A 7 -29.06 14.50 -13.51
CA PHE A 7 -28.90 15.79 -14.19
C PHE A 7 -27.65 16.57 -13.71
N PHE A 8 -27.37 16.55 -12.40
CA PHE A 8 -26.15 17.19 -11.88
C PHE A 8 -24.89 16.59 -12.50
N PHE A 9 -24.80 15.26 -12.55
CA PHE A 9 -23.62 14.59 -13.12
C PHE A 9 -23.54 14.72 -14.63
N TRP A 10 -24.68 14.80 -15.32
CA TRP A 10 -24.72 15.17 -16.72
C TRP A 10 -24.20 16.60 -16.92
N LEU A 11 -24.59 17.55 -16.07
CA LEU A 11 -24.08 18.93 -16.12
C LEU A 11 -22.57 18.98 -15.88
N VAL A 12 -22.04 18.20 -14.95
CA VAL A 12 -20.61 18.08 -14.69
C VAL A 12 -19.88 17.56 -15.93
N ALA A 13 -20.42 16.50 -16.58
CA ALA A 13 -19.83 15.96 -17.79
C ALA A 13 -19.88 16.98 -18.95
N ALA A 14 -21.01 17.65 -19.14
CA ALA A 14 -21.19 18.65 -20.19
C ALA A 14 -20.29 19.89 -19.96
N ALA A 15 -20.23 20.39 -18.73
CA ALA A 15 -19.34 21.50 -18.36
C ALA A 15 -17.87 21.13 -18.56
N GLY A 16 -17.46 19.93 -18.14
CA GLY A 16 -16.10 19.45 -18.38
C GLY A 16 -15.75 19.38 -19.86
N ALA A 17 -16.66 18.84 -20.68
CA ALA A 17 -16.44 18.70 -22.11
C ALA A 17 -16.54 20.01 -22.91
N ALA A 18 -17.33 20.99 -22.46
CA ALA A 18 -17.58 22.23 -23.19
C ALA A 18 -16.78 23.42 -22.67
N LEU A 19 -16.48 23.50 -21.37
CA LEU A 19 -15.94 24.72 -20.74
C LEU A 19 -14.52 24.57 -20.17
N ALA A 20 -14.12 23.36 -19.76
CA ALA A 20 -12.84 23.15 -19.14
C ALA A 20 -11.81 22.60 -20.15
N PRO A 21 -10.51 22.90 -19.98
CA PRO A 21 -9.45 22.34 -20.82
C PRO A 21 -9.49 20.81 -20.74
N TRP A 22 -9.49 20.18 -21.93
CA TRP A 22 -9.58 18.71 -22.00
C TRP A 22 -8.30 18.04 -21.60
N HIS A 23 -7.17 18.57 -22.01
CA HIS A 23 -5.85 18.05 -21.72
C HIS A 23 -5.22 18.68 -20.47
N MET A 24 -4.23 18.02 -19.91
CA MET A 24 -3.39 18.57 -18.84
C MET A 24 -2.60 19.77 -19.37
N GLN A 25 -2.51 20.81 -18.55
CA GLN A 25 -1.72 22.01 -18.83
C GLN A 25 -0.46 22.02 -17.98
N GLN A 26 0.65 22.46 -18.57
CA GLN A 26 1.95 22.48 -17.88
C GLN A 26 1.96 23.49 -16.71
N ASP A 27 1.22 24.58 -16.83
CA ASP A 27 1.15 25.64 -15.81
C ASP A 27 0.13 25.40 -14.69
N GLY A 28 -0.47 24.20 -14.65
CA GLY A 28 -1.47 23.82 -13.65
C GLY A 28 -2.84 24.46 -13.88
N LEU A 29 -3.70 24.43 -12.85
CA LEU A 29 -5.07 24.96 -12.87
C LEU A 29 -5.07 26.48 -12.62
N ALA A 30 -4.88 27.29 -13.65
CA ALA A 30 -5.15 28.72 -13.57
C ALA A 30 -6.65 28.99 -13.77
N LEU A 31 -7.23 29.90 -12.98
CA LEU A 31 -8.64 30.32 -13.15
C LEU A 31 -8.93 30.88 -14.54
N SER A 32 -7.92 31.49 -15.20
CA SER A 32 -7.97 31.95 -16.56
C SER A 32 -8.23 30.84 -17.61
N ASN A 33 -7.88 29.59 -17.27
CA ASN A 33 -8.02 28.44 -18.15
C ASN A 33 -9.36 27.72 -17.98
N LEU A 34 -10.22 28.15 -17.04
CA LEU A 34 -11.52 27.54 -16.78
C LEU A 34 -12.59 27.84 -17.85
N LEU A 35 -12.34 28.79 -18.77
CA LEU A 35 -13.25 29.10 -19.86
C LEU A 35 -12.52 28.90 -21.19
N ALA A 36 -12.21 27.66 -21.51
CA ALA A 36 -11.42 27.24 -22.66
C ALA A 36 -12.19 27.24 -24.01
N LEU A 37 -13.36 27.87 -24.08
CA LEU A 37 -14.20 27.91 -25.28
C LEU A 37 -13.57 28.70 -26.44
N GLY A 38 -12.67 29.63 -26.16
CA GLY A 38 -12.04 30.48 -27.18
C GLY A 38 -10.53 30.35 -27.22
N ALA A 39 -9.95 29.28 -26.68
CA ALA A 39 -8.52 29.09 -26.69
C ALA A 39 -7.99 28.94 -28.12
N GLU A 40 -7.08 29.85 -28.52
CA GLU A 40 -6.38 29.76 -29.79
C GLU A 40 -5.48 28.54 -29.87
N ASP A 41 -4.97 28.11 -28.73
CA ASP A 41 -4.16 26.89 -28.57
C ASP A 41 -5.07 25.66 -28.42
N PRO A 42 -4.97 24.67 -29.35
CA PRO A 42 -5.74 23.42 -29.27
C PRO A 42 -5.56 22.65 -27.97
N GLU A 43 -4.40 22.77 -27.32
CA GLU A 43 -4.07 22.06 -26.11
C GLU A 43 -4.81 22.63 -24.90
N ALA A 44 -5.01 23.92 -24.85
CA ALA A 44 -5.77 24.60 -23.81
C ALA A 44 -7.29 24.55 -24.03
N ALA A 45 -7.75 24.11 -25.20
CA ALA A 45 -9.14 24.13 -25.59
C ALA A 45 -9.97 22.99 -24.93
N SER A 46 -11.28 23.25 -24.78
CA SER A 46 -12.25 22.23 -24.37
C SER A 46 -12.46 21.19 -25.49
N ALA A 47 -13.00 19.99 -25.14
CA ALA A 47 -13.29 18.97 -26.15
C ALA A 47 -14.21 19.46 -27.26
N LEU A 48 -15.21 20.29 -26.92
CA LEU A 48 -16.14 20.87 -27.88
C LEU A 48 -15.41 21.84 -28.85
N ALA A 49 -14.54 22.70 -28.33
CA ALA A 49 -13.75 23.62 -29.15
C ALA A 49 -12.77 22.84 -30.05
N GLN A 50 -12.10 21.84 -29.53
CA GLN A 50 -11.20 20.99 -30.32
C GLN A 50 -11.92 20.27 -31.46
N ALA A 51 -13.13 19.75 -31.21
CA ALA A 51 -13.92 19.06 -32.20
C ALA A 51 -14.49 20.02 -33.29
N ALA A 52 -14.95 21.21 -32.86
CA ALA A 52 -15.66 22.17 -33.74
C ALA A 52 -14.73 23.08 -34.51
N TRP A 53 -13.68 23.64 -33.88
CA TRP A 53 -12.80 24.68 -34.48
C TRP A 53 -11.44 24.16 -34.91
N HIS A 54 -10.91 23.13 -34.20
CA HIS A 54 -9.59 22.54 -34.49
C HIS A 54 -9.66 21.25 -35.32
N GLY A 55 -10.88 20.83 -35.76
CA GLY A 55 -11.07 19.67 -36.65
C GLY A 55 -10.75 18.32 -36.02
N ARG A 56 -10.59 18.24 -34.72
CA ARG A 56 -10.27 16.99 -33.99
C ARG A 56 -11.53 16.14 -33.81
N TRP A 57 -11.94 15.45 -34.87
CA TRP A 57 -13.19 14.69 -34.98
C TRP A 57 -13.32 13.54 -33.95
N TRP A 58 -12.23 13.03 -33.43
CA TRP A 58 -12.22 11.92 -32.45
C TRP A 58 -12.85 12.26 -31.09
N PHE A 59 -13.15 13.52 -30.80
CA PHE A 59 -13.92 13.94 -29.63
C PHE A 59 -15.43 13.78 -29.80
N TRP A 60 -15.93 13.69 -31.06
CA TRP A 60 -17.36 13.60 -31.29
C TRP A 60 -18.04 12.39 -30.64
N PRO A 61 -17.45 11.18 -30.56
CA PRO A 61 -18.06 10.05 -29.85
C PRO A 61 -18.34 10.36 -28.38
N ALA A 62 -17.42 11.00 -27.66
CA ALA A 62 -17.60 11.38 -26.28
C ALA A 62 -18.67 12.46 -26.11
N LEU A 63 -18.65 13.49 -26.95
CA LEU A 63 -19.64 14.57 -26.98
C LEU A 63 -21.04 14.05 -27.33
N ALA A 64 -21.17 13.20 -28.33
CA ALA A 64 -22.40 12.57 -28.72
C ALA A 64 -22.97 11.69 -27.60
N GLY A 65 -22.12 10.97 -26.89
CA GLY A 65 -22.49 10.20 -25.71
C GLY A 65 -23.09 11.07 -24.60
N ILE A 66 -22.43 12.18 -24.27
CA ILE A 66 -22.92 13.15 -23.28
C ILE A 66 -24.26 13.75 -23.75
N ALA A 67 -24.39 14.16 -25.00
CA ALA A 67 -25.62 14.68 -25.55
C ALA A 67 -26.78 13.65 -25.53
N LEU A 68 -26.49 12.41 -25.91
CA LEU A 68 -27.47 11.29 -25.91
C LEU A 68 -27.96 10.96 -24.50
N ALA A 69 -27.15 11.19 -23.47
CA ALA A 69 -27.54 10.94 -22.08
C ALA A 69 -28.53 11.95 -21.51
N LEU A 70 -28.68 13.17 -22.12
CA LEU A 70 -29.51 14.26 -21.62
C LEU A 70 -30.98 13.86 -21.36
N PRO A 71 -31.71 13.18 -22.28
CA PRO A 71 -33.10 12.78 -22.02
C PRO A 71 -33.22 11.83 -20.82
N GLY A 72 -32.21 11.03 -20.55
CA GLY A 72 -32.16 10.15 -19.38
C GLY A 72 -31.85 10.89 -18.08
N ALA A 73 -31.09 11.96 -18.15
CA ALA A 73 -30.71 12.78 -17.00
C ALA A 73 -31.89 13.63 -16.49
N LEU A 74 -32.75 14.09 -17.38
CA LEU A 74 -33.95 14.84 -17.01
C LEU A 74 -34.94 14.00 -16.21
N PRO A 75 -35.64 14.59 -15.21
CA PRO A 75 -36.58 13.86 -14.37
C PRO A 75 -37.87 13.41 -15.11
N ALA A 76 -38.06 13.84 -16.34
CA ALA A 76 -39.22 13.52 -17.17
C ALA A 76 -39.10 12.14 -17.85
N GLY A 77 -40.20 11.40 -17.98
CA GLY A 77 -40.26 10.15 -18.71
C GLY A 77 -40.23 8.87 -17.85
N ARG A 78 -40.48 7.71 -18.51
CA ARG A 78 -40.52 6.40 -17.86
C ARG A 78 -39.13 5.99 -17.41
N ALA A 79 -38.98 5.37 -16.23
CA ALA A 79 -37.71 4.94 -15.66
C ALA A 79 -36.89 4.04 -16.64
N ALA A 80 -37.55 3.14 -17.35
CA ALA A 80 -36.92 2.27 -18.34
C ALA A 80 -36.31 3.04 -19.54
N THR A 81 -36.99 4.07 -20.02
CA THR A 81 -36.52 4.94 -21.11
C THR A 81 -35.34 5.78 -20.64
N ARG A 82 -35.45 6.38 -19.46
CA ARG A 82 -34.35 7.11 -18.84
C ARG A 82 -33.11 6.25 -18.66
N ALA A 83 -33.29 5.02 -18.13
CA ALA A 83 -32.20 4.06 -17.95
C ALA A 83 -31.49 3.75 -19.27
N ARG A 84 -32.24 3.59 -20.38
CA ARG A 84 -31.64 3.33 -21.70
C ARG A 84 -30.76 4.49 -22.17
N PHE A 85 -31.26 5.72 -22.08
CA PHE A 85 -30.49 6.91 -22.49
C PHE A 85 -29.25 7.13 -21.63
N LEU A 86 -29.34 6.92 -20.31
CA LEU A 86 -28.19 7.04 -19.41
C LEU A 86 -27.14 5.95 -19.69
N LEU A 87 -27.54 4.72 -19.95
CA LEU A 87 -26.61 3.62 -20.25
C LEU A 87 -25.98 3.78 -21.61
N LEU A 88 -26.75 4.07 -22.65
CA LEU A 88 -26.24 4.25 -24.02
C LEU A 88 -25.38 5.51 -24.12
N GLY A 89 -25.90 6.64 -23.61
CA GLY A 89 -25.18 7.91 -23.68
C GLY A 89 -23.95 7.94 -22.78
N GLY A 90 -24.10 7.58 -21.50
CA GLY A 90 -22.96 7.50 -20.58
C GLY A 90 -21.94 6.46 -21.02
N GLY A 91 -22.39 5.29 -21.50
CA GLY A 91 -21.54 4.23 -22.03
C GLY A 91 -20.75 4.66 -23.28
N LEU A 92 -21.44 5.29 -24.26
CA LEU A 92 -20.78 5.85 -25.45
C LEU A 92 -19.77 6.93 -25.08
N GLY A 93 -20.15 7.81 -24.10
CA GLY A 93 -19.26 8.85 -23.59
C GLY A 93 -17.98 8.24 -22.99
N LEU A 94 -18.11 7.25 -22.09
CA LEU A 94 -16.96 6.56 -21.50
C LEU A 94 -16.11 5.83 -22.55
N LEU A 95 -16.75 5.11 -23.45
CA LEU A 95 -16.05 4.41 -24.54
C LEU A 95 -15.32 5.39 -25.47
N GLY A 96 -15.93 6.54 -25.78
CA GLY A 96 -15.32 7.57 -26.58
C GLY A 96 -14.07 8.17 -25.91
N ILE A 97 -14.15 8.47 -24.60
CA ILE A 97 -13.02 9.00 -23.82
C ILE A 97 -11.88 7.97 -23.75
N VAL A 98 -12.20 6.71 -23.42
CA VAL A 98 -11.20 5.64 -23.30
C VAL A 98 -10.59 5.29 -24.65
N ALA A 99 -11.43 5.15 -25.70
CA ALA A 99 -10.96 4.83 -27.04
C ALA A 99 -10.03 5.91 -27.59
N GLN A 100 -10.39 7.19 -27.45
CA GLN A 100 -9.56 8.33 -27.85
C GLN A 100 -8.22 8.31 -27.08
N GLY A 101 -8.27 8.15 -25.76
CA GLY A 101 -7.07 8.14 -24.95
C GLY A 101 -6.11 6.99 -25.24
N LEU A 102 -6.63 5.82 -25.60
CA LEU A 102 -5.81 4.64 -25.94
C LEU A 102 -5.37 4.61 -27.41
N ALA A 103 -6.15 5.20 -28.31
CA ALA A 103 -5.86 5.20 -29.75
C ALA A 103 -4.78 6.20 -30.14
N ILE A 104 -4.65 7.31 -29.40
CA ILE A 104 -3.74 8.40 -29.73
C ILE A 104 -2.67 8.50 -28.64
N GLY A 105 -1.41 8.38 -29.03
CA GLY A 105 -0.24 8.48 -28.16
C GLY A 105 0.54 9.79 -28.36
N VAL A 106 1.75 9.85 -27.80
CA VAL A 106 2.66 10.98 -27.90
C VAL A 106 3.12 11.27 -29.32
N GLN A 107 3.25 10.22 -30.17
CA GLN A 107 3.77 10.32 -31.53
C GLN A 107 2.69 10.16 -32.62
N GLY A 108 1.42 10.27 -32.25
CA GLY A 108 0.31 10.03 -33.17
C GLY A 108 -0.49 8.77 -32.83
N TRP A 109 -1.02 8.09 -33.83
CA TRP A 109 -1.83 6.89 -33.63
C TRP A 109 -1.03 5.72 -33.03
N ASN A 110 -1.48 5.17 -31.93
CA ASN A 110 -0.90 3.97 -31.31
C ASN A 110 -1.15 2.69 -32.13
N LEU A 111 -2.13 2.73 -33.05
CA LEU A 111 -2.51 1.59 -33.89
C LEU A 111 -2.21 1.93 -35.37
N PRO A 112 -1.26 1.24 -36.03
CA PRO A 112 -0.82 1.59 -37.40
C PRO A 112 -1.95 1.62 -38.44
N TRP A 113 -2.99 0.80 -38.29
CA TRP A 113 -4.13 0.78 -39.19
C TRP A 113 -4.98 2.07 -39.11
N LEU A 114 -4.96 2.80 -37.97
CA LEU A 114 -5.63 4.08 -37.84
C LEU A 114 -4.91 5.14 -38.64
N GLU A 115 -3.59 5.14 -38.63
CA GLU A 115 -2.76 6.06 -39.43
C GLU A 115 -3.00 5.86 -40.93
N VAL A 116 -3.01 4.59 -41.39
CA VAL A 116 -3.34 4.27 -42.78
C VAL A 116 -4.75 4.73 -43.20
N ARG A 117 -5.71 4.70 -42.25
CA ARG A 117 -7.12 5.05 -42.52
C ARG A 117 -7.41 6.53 -42.39
N PHE A 118 -6.78 7.23 -41.45
CA PHE A 118 -7.12 8.60 -41.05
C PHE A 118 -5.99 9.61 -41.32
N GLY A 119 -4.84 9.17 -41.81
CA GLY A 119 -3.66 9.99 -42.05
C GLY A 119 -2.81 10.21 -40.78
N GLU A 120 -1.66 10.83 -40.97
CA GLU A 120 -0.76 11.18 -39.87
C GLU A 120 -1.40 12.25 -38.96
N LEU A 121 -1.25 12.09 -37.66
CA LEU A 121 -1.60 13.12 -36.67
C LEU A 121 -0.39 14.04 -36.50
N GLY A 122 -0.52 15.29 -36.95
CA GLY A 122 0.56 16.27 -36.86
C GLY A 122 0.89 16.77 -35.44
N ASP A 123 -0.02 16.54 -34.50
CA ASP A 123 0.09 17.10 -33.14
C ASP A 123 0.25 16.05 -32.06
N ARG A 124 1.10 16.34 -31.08
CA ARG A 124 1.20 15.58 -29.84
C ARG A 124 -0.13 15.65 -29.07
N GLN A 125 -0.58 14.51 -28.52
CA GLN A 125 -1.67 14.50 -27.57
C GLN A 125 -1.13 14.45 -26.14
N PHE A 126 -1.66 15.33 -25.29
CA PHE A 126 -1.38 15.36 -23.85
C PHE A 126 -2.34 14.49 -23.06
N GLY A 127 -1.99 14.19 -21.80
CA GLY A 127 -2.86 13.48 -20.89
C GLY A 127 -4.20 14.17 -20.62
N ILE A 128 -5.17 13.40 -20.12
CA ILE A 128 -6.51 13.88 -19.77
C ILE A 128 -6.40 14.89 -18.61
N GLY A 129 -6.87 16.13 -18.85
CA GLY A 129 -6.94 17.19 -17.87
C GLY A 129 -8.25 17.23 -17.09
N LEU A 130 -8.57 18.42 -16.55
CA LEU A 130 -9.76 18.64 -15.73
C LEU A 130 -11.06 18.33 -16.50
N GLY A 131 -11.17 18.84 -17.75
CA GLY A 131 -12.37 18.65 -18.57
C GLY A 131 -12.65 17.20 -18.89
N GLY A 132 -11.61 16.45 -19.30
CA GLY A 132 -11.73 15.02 -19.56
C GLY A 132 -12.04 14.20 -18.30
N SER A 133 -11.46 14.56 -17.16
CA SER A 133 -11.74 13.91 -15.88
C SER A 133 -13.18 14.14 -15.39
N MET A 134 -13.70 15.37 -15.53
CA MET A 134 -15.10 15.71 -15.23
C MET A 134 -16.05 14.95 -16.16
N ALA A 135 -15.75 14.88 -17.45
CA ALA A 135 -16.52 14.13 -18.42
C ALA A 135 -16.55 12.63 -18.11
N PHE A 136 -15.39 12.05 -17.78
CA PHE A 136 -15.27 10.64 -17.40
C PHE A 136 -16.10 10.30 -16.15
N LEU A 137 -15.94 11.07 -15.08
CA LEU A 137 -16.67 10.86 -13.81
C LEU A 137 -18.18 11.05 -14.01
N GLY A 138 -18.59 12.08 -14.76
CA GLY A 138 -20.02 12.30 -15.03
C GLY A 138 -20.62 11.18 -15.86
N CYS A 139 -19.93 10.69 -16.90
CA CYS A 139 -20.38 9.55 -17.70
C CYS A 139 -20.43 8.25 -16.86
N LEU A 140 -19.45 8.00 -15.99
CA LEU A 140 -19.45 6.86 -15.08
C LEU A 140 -20.66 6.85 -14.16
N VAL A 141 -20.98 8.00 -13.55
CA VAL A 141 -22.18 8.11 -12.69
C VAL A 141 -23.47 7.96 -13.49
N MET A 142 -23.55 8.48 -14.71
CA MET A 142 -24.70 8.26 -15.58
C MET A 142 -24.92 6.79 -15.90
N VAL A 143 -23.86 6.03 -16.19
CA VAL A 143 -23.95 4.57 -16.40
C VAL A 143 -24.45 3.87 -15.14
N THR A 144 -23.89 4.18 -13.98
CA THR A 144 -24.28 3.55 -12.71
C THR A 144 -25.70 3.91 -12.29
N ASP A 145 -26.16 5.14 -12.55
CA ASP A 145 -27.53 5.55 -12.35
C ASP A 145 -28.48 4.79 -13.29
N GLY A 146 -28.09 4.61 -14.56
CA GLY A 146 -28.83 3.81 -15.52
C GLY A 146 -28.99 2.35 -15.10
N LEU A 147 -27.95 1.74 -14.49
CA LEU A 147 -28.02 0.40 -13.90
C LEU A 147 -28.98 0.36 -12.71
N ALA A 148 -28.91 1.33 -11.82
CA ALA A 148 -29.83 1.44 -10.68
C ALA A 148 -31.28 1.55 -11.14
N LEU A 149 -31.59 2.39 -12.16
CA LEU A 149 -32.91 2.53 -12.73
C LEU A 149 -33.45 1.25 -13.40
N ARG A 150 -32.57 0.32 -13.84
CA ARG A 150 -32.93 -1.03 -14.30
C ARG A 150 -33.16 -2.03 -13.19
N GLY A 151 -33.02 -1.62 -11.93
CA GLY A 151 -33.23 -2.47 -10.77
C GLY A 151 -31.99 -3.17 -10.23
N TYR A 152 -30.80 -2.98 -10.85
CA TYR A 152 -29.56 -3.46 -10.26
C TYR A 152 -29.35 -2.76 -8.89
N PHE A 153 -28.69 -3.44 -7.98
CA PHE A 153 -28.46 -2.95 -6.62
C PHE A 153 -29.77 -2.55 -5.88
N LYS A 154 -30.89 -3.25 -6.18
CA LYS A 154 -32.22 -2.95 -5.65
C LYS A 154 -32.71 -1.53 -5.97
N GLY A 155 -32.22 -0.94 -7.04
CA GLY A 155 -32.56 0.43 -7.45
C GLY A 155 -31.86 1.54 -6.68
N ASP A 156 -30.90 1.20 -5.81
CA ASP A 156 -30.16 2.20 -5.03
C ASP A 156 -29.02 2.80 -5.85
N ARG A 157 -29.16 4.09 -6.18
CA ARG A 157 -28.19 4.84 -6.98
C ARG A 157 -26.85 5.03 -6.26
N PHE A 158 -26.89 5.25 -4.93
CA PHE A 158 -25.67 5.43 -4.17
C PHE A 158 -24.82 4.15 -4.15
N VAL A 159 -25.47 2.99 -3.94
CA VAL A 159 -24.79 1.69 -3.99
C VAL A 159 -24.21 1.42 -5.39
N SER A 160 -24.99 1.68 -6.43
CA SER A 160 -24.54 1.51 -7.82
C SER A 160 -23.34 2.41 -8.13
N GLY A 161 -23.40 3.68 -7.74
CA GLY A 161 -22.31 4.65 -7.89
C GLY A 161 -21.05 4.24 -7.12
N ALA A 162 -21.21 3.79 -5.87
CA ALA A 162 -20.09 3.32 -5.04
C ALA A 162 -19.40 2.10 -5.66
N VAL A 163 -20.15 1.11 -6.15
CA VAL A 163 -19.59 -0.06 -6.85
C VAL A 163 -18.90 0.36 -8.14
N GLY A 164 -19.51 1.25 -8.93
CA GLY A 164 -18.93 1.77 -10.17
C GLY A 164 -17.62 2.51 -9.93
N LEU A 165 -17.58 3.36 -8.91
CA LEU A 165 -16.35 4.09 -8.51
C LEU A 165 -15.22 3.12 -8.12
N LEU A 166 -15.53 2.12 -7.29
CA LEU A 166 -14.54 1.13 -6.86
C LEU A 166 -14.01 0.30 -8.05
N VAL A 167 -14.90 -0.16 -8.93
CA VAL A 167 -14.52 -0.92 -10.13
C VAL A 167 -13.67 -0.07 -11.07
N ALA A 168 -14.07 1.17 -11.36
CA ALA A 168 -13.32 2.09 -12.21
C ALA A 168 -11.94 2.40 -11.60
N SER A 169 -11.90 2.67 -10.30
CA SER A 169 -10.64 2.96 -9.60
C SER A 169 -9.65 1.79 -9.67
N ILE A 170 -10.12 0.56 -9.45
CA ILE A 170 -9.27 -0.64 -9.56
C ILE A 170 -8.86 -0.85 -11.03
N ALA A 171 -9.78 -0.67 -11.98
CA ALA A 171 -9.48 -0.83 -13.40
C ALA A 171 -8.38 0.14 -13.84
N VAL A 172 -8.50 1.42 -13.49
CA VAL A 172 -7.55 2.47 -13.88
C VAL A 172 -6.24 2.34 -13.11
N PHE A 173 -6.26 2.23 -11.78
CA PHE A 173 -5.04 2.36 -10.96
C PHE A 173 -4.42 1.02 -10.54
N THR A 174 -5.00 -0.11 -10.92
CA THR A 174 -4.39 -1.42 -10.62
C THR A 174 -4.33 -2.31 -11.85
N ALA A 175 -5.46 -2.56 -12.50
CA ALA A 175 -5.50 -3.53 -13.60
C ALA A 175 -4.78 -3.00 -14.85
N TRP A 176 -5.08 -1.78 -15.27
CA TRP A 176 -4.47 -1.19 -16.46
C TRP A 176 -2.93 -1.06 -16.33
N PRO A 177 -2.33 -0.49 -15.27
CA PRO A 177 -0.87 -0.47 -15.14
C PRO A 177 -0.22 -1.86 -15.20
N VAL A 178 -0.80 -2.84 -14.52
CA VAL A 178 -0.26 -4.21 -14.55
C VAL A 178 -0.34 -4.79 -15.98
N LEU A 179 -1.45 -4.57 -16.69
CA LEU A 179 -1.59 -5.03 -18.06
C LEU A 179 -0.64 -4.34 -19.04
N THR A 180 -0.44 -3.02 -18.91
CA THR A 180 0.53 -2.25 -19.71
C THR A 180 1.95 -2.74 -19.46
N MET A 181 2.33 -2.94 -18.21
CA MET A 181 3.63 -3.51 -17.86
C MET A 181 3.80 -4.90 -18.47
N MET A 182 2.79 -5.77 -18.36
CA MET A 182 2.85 -7.10 -18.99
C MET A 182 2.96 -7.02 -20.51
N GLY A 183 2.35 -6.02 -21.15
CA GLY A 183 2.50 -5.75 -22.57
C GLY A 183 3.95 -5.45 -22.99
N GLN A 184 4.74 -4.81 -22.12
CA GLN A 184 6.15 -4.52 -22.39
C GLN A 184 7.04 -5.77 -22.51
N MET A 185 6.59 -6.92 -22.00
CA MET A 185 7.31 -8.19 -22.21
C MET A 185 7.44 -8.53 -23.70
N PHE A 186 6.45 -8.12 -24.51
CA PHE A 186 6.33 -8.42 -25.93
C PHE A 186 7.01 -7.38 -26.85
N THR A 187 7.73 -6.39 -26.29
CA THR A 187 8.53 -5.46 -27.08
C THR A 187 9.71 -6.19 -27.69
N PRO A 188 9.88 -6.18 -29.04
CA PRO A 188 10.98 -6.87 -29.69
C PRO A 188 12.31 -6.15 -29.38
N ARG A 189 13.41 -6.90 -29.30
CA ARG A 189 14.76 -6.36 -29.39
C ARG A 189 15.12 -6.01 -30.83
N PRO A 190 16.04 -5.05 -31.07
CA PRO A 190 16.35 -4.60 -32.44
C PRO A 190 16.66 -5.70 -33.45
N ASP A 191 17.29 -6.80 -32.98
CA ASP A 191 17.78 -7.88 -33.84
C ASP A 191 16.95 -9.18 -33.75
N MET A 192 15.80 -9.15 -33.04
CA MET A 192 15.00 -10.35 -32.74
C MET A 192 13.50 -10.09 -32.93
N GLY A 193 12.79 -11.12 -33.39
CA GLY A 193 11.32 -11.11 -33.37
C GLY A 193 10.76 -11.15 -31.97
N VAL A 194 9.46 -10.79 -31.84
CA VAL A 194 8.76 -10.71 -30.54
C VAL A 194 8.90 -11.99 -29.72
N ALA A 195 8.58 -13.15 -30.31
CA ALA A 195 8.63 -14.43 -29.59
C ALA A 195 10.05 -14.79 -29.13
N ALA A 196 11.06 -14.57 -30.00
CA ALA A 196 12.46 -14.81 -29.66
C ALA A 196 12.94 -13.90 -28.52
N SER A 197 12.55 -12.63 -28.53
CA SER A 197 12.89 -11.66 -27.48
C SER A 197 12.30 -12.05 -26.13
N VAL A 198 11.05 -12.53 -26.09
CA VAL A 198 10.39 -13.01 -24.87
C VAL A 198 11.10 -14.26 -24.33
N VAL A 199 11.38 -15.22 -25.19
CA VAL A 199 12.06 -16.47 -24.80
C VAL A 199 13.47 -16.19 -24.29
N ASP A 200 14.24 -15.33 -24.96
CA ASP A 200 15.59 -14.97 -24.56
C ASP A 200 15.61 -14.29 -23.17
N ARG A 201 14.69 -13.36 -22.92
CA ARG A 201 14.55 -12.71 -21.60
C ARG A 201 14.09 -13.68 -20.51
N LEU A 202 13.16 -14.60 -20.82
CA LEU A 202 12.67 -15.61 -19.87
C LEU A 202 13.72 -16.70 -19.59
N ALA A 203 14.54 -17.07 -20.56
CA ALA A 203 15.56 -18.11 -20.43
C ALA A 203 16.90 -17.61 -19.87
N ASP A 204 16.98 -16.32 -19.50
CA ASP A 204 18.23 -15.72 -18.99
C ASP A 204 18.78 -16.50 -17.78
N ARG A 205 20.04 -16.95 -17.91
CA ARG A 205 20.75 -17.67 -16.84
C ARG A 205 20.90 -16.85 -15.56
N LYS A 206 20.90 -15.50 -15.65
CA LYS A 206 20.91 -14.64 -14.48
C LYS A 206 19.65 -14.78 -13.63
N ILE A 207 18.53 -15.22 -14.23
CA ILE A 207 17.28 -15.46 -13.51
C ILE A 207 17.28 -16.85 -12.87
N TRP A 208 17.59 -17.90 -13.66
CA TRP A 208 17.37 -19.30 -13.28
C TRP A 208 18.64 -20.09 -12.97
N GLY A 209 19.82 -19.51 -13.14
CA GLY A 209 21.09 -20.25 -12.98
C GLY A 209 21.23 -20.88 -11.60
N LEU A 210 21.69 -22.12 -11.54
CA LEU A 210 21.96 -22.89 -10.32
C LEU A 210 23.47 -23.12 -10.14
N ALA A 211 24.32 -22.26 -10.71
CA ALA A 211 25.78 -22.38 -10.64
C ALA A 211 26.31 -22.40 -9.20
N CYS A 212 25.58 -21.80 -8.26
CA CYS A 212 25.90 -21.81 -6.83
C CYS A 212 25.94 -23.23 -6.18
N LEU A 213 25.33 -24.23 -6.78
CA LEU A 213 25.35 -25.60 -6.22
C LEU A 213 26.70 -26.30 -6.49
N GLY A 214 27.48 -25.84 -7.46
CA GLY A 214 28.75 -26.44 -7.83
C GLY A 214 29.95 -25.50 -7.86
N SER A 215 29.76 -24.20 -7.56
CA SER A 215 30.81 -23.19 -7.60
C SER A 215 30.51 -22.03 -6.65
N ASN A 216 31.52 -21.20 -6.39
CA ASN A 216 31.37 -19.99 -5.57
C ASN A 216 30.66 -18.81 -6.31
N VAL A 217 30.01 -19.09 -7.46
CA VAL A 217 29.22 -18.09 -8.20
C VAL A 217 27.82 -18.04 -7.62
N GLY A 218 27.25 -16.84 -7.47
CA GLY A 218 25.88 -16.68 -6.94
C GLY A 218 24.81 -17.43 -7.77
N CYS A 219 23.74 -17.84 -7.11
CA CYS A 219 22.56 -18.39 -7.76
C CYS A 219 21.85 -17.30 -8.58
N GLY A 220 20.99 -17.74 -9.51
CA GLY A 220 20.06 -16.84 -10.22
C GLY A 220 19.14 -16.09 -9.27
N VAL A 221 18.78 -14.86 -9.65
CA VAL A 221 18.01 -13.94 -8.78
C VAL A 221 16.65 -14.50 -8.32
N PHE A 222 16.06 -15.40 -9.11
CA PHE A 222 14.84 -16.11 -8.71
C PHE A 222 15.06 -16.97 -7.46
N TRP A 223 16.10 -17.78 -7.47
CA TRP A 223 16.42 -18.68 -6.35
C TRP A 223 16.89 -17.92 -5.13
N ASN A 224 17.67 -16.88 -5.33
CA ASN A 224 18.09 -15.98 -4.26
C ASN A 224 16.86 -15.37 -3.56
N THR A 225 15.90 -14.87 -4.34
CA THR A 225 14.67 -14.27 -3.82
C THR A 225 13.82 -15.30 -3.08
N LEU A 226 13.66 -16.49 -3.64
CA LEU A 226 12.86 -17.56 -3.03
C LEU A 226 13.47 -18.06 -1.73
N LEU A 227 14.79 -18.27 -1.70
CA LEU A 227 15.53 -18.67 -0.50
C LEU A 227 15.42 -17.61 0.59
N LEU A 228 15.65 -16.35 0.24
CA LEU A 228 15.56 -15.22 1.17
C LEU A 228 14.13 -15.10 1.74
N ALA A 229 13.12 -15.12 0.88
CA ALA A 229 11.73 -14.96 1.30
C ALA A 229 11.27 -16.12 2.21
N THR A 230 11.66 -17.35 1.87
CA THR A 230 11.32 -18.55 2.66
C THR A 230 12.02 -18.55 4.02
N SER A 231 13.31 -18.22 4.05
CA SER A 231 14.10 -18.15 5.27
C SER A 231 13.59 -17.05 6.20
N THR A 232 13.36 -15.86 5.67
CA THR A 232 12.83 -14.71 6.41
C THR A 232 11.43 -15.01 6.96
N ALA A 233 10.53 -15.56 6.14
CA ALA A 233 9.18 -15.91 6.57
C ALA A 233 9.19 -16.92 7.73
N THR A 234 10.07 -17.90 7.65
CA THR A 234 10.22 -18.92 8.70
C THR A 234 10.76 -18.31 9.99
N ALA A 235 11.87 -17.58 9.92
CA ALA A 235 12.49 -16.96 11.09
C ALA A 235 11.57 -15.93 11.77
N ALA A 236 10.97 -15.02 10.98
CA ALA A 236 10.07 -13.99 11.50
C ALA A 236 8.77 -14.58 12.08
N THR A 237 8.24 -15.68 11.52
CA THR A 237 7.06 -16.36 12.08
C THR A 237 7.38 -17.04 13.40
N VAL A 238 8.52 -17.72 13.50
CA VAL A 238 8.97 -18.35 14.77
C VAL A 238 9.20 -17.28 15.83
N LEU A 239 9.89 -16.20 15.48
CA LEU A 239 10.18 -15.09 16.39
C LEU A 239 8.89 -14.36 16.82
N GLY A 240 8.00 -14.07 15.88
CA GLY A 240 6.67 -13.49 16.15
C GLY A 240 5.82 -14.36 17.07
N LEU A 241 5.87 -15.70 16.90
CA LEU A 241 5.20 -16.65 17.80
C LEU A 241 5.79 -16.60 19.21
N CYS A 242 7.13 -16.57 19.34
CA CYS A 242 7.78 -16.46 20.65
C CYS A 242 7.32 -15.20 21.40
N PHE A 243 7.32 -14.05 20.73
CA PHE A 243 6.81 -12.79 21.31
C PHE A 243 5.32 -12.87 21.67
N ALA A 244 4.49 -13.42 20.78
CA ALA A 244 3.05 -13.56 21.02
C ALA A 244 2.79 -14.46 22.26
N LEU A 245 3.47 -15.59 22.38
CA LEU A 245 3.36 -16.49 23.52
C LEU A 245 3.82 -15.82 24.82
N ILE A 246 4.94 -15.10 24.82
CA ILE A 246 5.45 -14.40 26.02
C ILE A 246 4.44 -13.35 26.49
N VAL A 247 3.94 -12.52 25.57
CA VAL A 247 3.04 -11.41 25.89
C VAL A 247 1.68 -11.90 26.39
N THR A 248 1.15 -13.00 25.82
CA THR A 248 -0.23 -13.47 26.10
C THR A 248 -0.28 -14.56 27.16
N ARG A 249 0.70 -15.47 27.22
CA ARG A 249 0.65 -16.72 27.99
C ARG A 249 1.62 -16.80 29.16
N THR A 250 2.37 -15.73 29.47
CA THR A 250 3.30 -15.69 30.60
C THR A 250 2.99 -14.56 31.57
N GLY A 251 3.54 -14.64 32.80
CA GLY A 251 3.48 -13.57 33.79
C GLY A 251 4.60 -12.53 33.66
N PHE A 252 5.24 -12.36 32.46
CA PHE A 252 6.39 -11.48 32.28
C PHE A 252 6.06 -10.02 32.65
N PRO A 253 6.80 -9.37 33.56
CA PRO A 253 6.44 -8.03 34.05
C PRO A 253 6.54 -6.95 32.97
N ALA A 254 7.49 -7.08 32.03
CA ALA A 254 7.72 -6.09 30.98
C ALA A 254 6.95 -6.38 29.67
N LYS A 255 5.76 -7.01 29.74
CA LYS A 255 4.93 -7.33 28.55
C LYS A 255 4.66 -6.12 27.66
N ARG A 256 4.42 -4.93 28.27
CA ARG A 256 4.14 -3.71 27.52
C ARG A 256 5.36 -3.25 26.72
N ALA A 257 6.53 -3.29 27.34
CA ALA A 257 7.80 -2.95 26.69
C ALA A 257 8.12 -3.96 25.57
N MET A 258 7.93 -5.26 25.82
CA MET A 258 8.13 -6.31 24.82
C MET A 258 7.21 -6.12 23.60
N ARG A 259 5.93 -5.83 23.83
CA ARG A 259 4.97 -5.52 22.75
C ARG A 259 5.40 -4.27 21.96
N LEU A 260 5.83 -3.22 22.64
CA LEU A 260 6.30 -1.98 22.00
C LEU A 260 7.54 -2.23 21.15
N LEU A 261 8.55 -2.91 21.70
CA LEU A 261 9.79 -3.25 20.98
C LEU A 261 9.52 -4.12 19.74
N THR A 262 8.58 -5.07 19.86
CA THR A 262 8.23 -5.93 18.72
C THR A 262 7.53 -5.16 17.60
N VAL A 263 6.75 -4.12 17.92
CA VAL A 263 5.99 -3.33 16.92
C VAL A 263 6.80 -2.15 16.37
N LEU A 264 7.84 -1.72 17.08
CA LEU A 264 8.68 -0.57 16.72
C LEU A 264 9.18 -0.58 15.26
N PRO A 265 9.65 -1.72 14.68
CA PRO A 265 10.11 -1.75 13.31
C PRO A 265 9.04 -1.49 12.23
N ILE A 266 7.75 -1.62 12.54
CA ILE A 266 6.67 -1.24 11.59
C ILE A 266 6.62 0.28 11.35
N ILE A 267 6.99 1.03 12.38
CA ILE A 267 6.89 2.50 12.39
C ILE A 267 8.07 3.13 11.63
N THR A 268 9.17 2.40 11.52
CA THR A 268 10.41 2.89 10.91
C THR A 268 10.55 2.39 9.47
N PRO A 269 11.11 3.21 8.56
CA PRO A 269 11.44 2.72 7.23
C PRO A 269 12.38 1.51 7.30
N PRO A 270 12.19 0.46 6.46
CA PRO A 270 12.97 -0.78 6.54
C PRO A 270 14.48 -0.58 6.49
N PHE A 271 14.96 0.35 5.67
CA PHE A 271 16.40 0.65 5.52
C PHE A 271 17.05 1.26 6.77
N VAL A 272 16.27 1.81 7.73
CA VAL A 272 16.82 2.30 9.00
C VAL A 272 17.44 1.16 9.79
N ILE A 273 16.81 0.00 9.73
CA ILE A 273 17.34 -1.24 10.34
C ILE A 273 18.63 -1.64 9.63
N GLY A 274 18.64 -1.60 8.30
CA GLY A 274 19.82 -1.86 7.49
C GLY A 274 21.00 -0.95 7.86
N LEU A 275 20.75 0.35 8.00
CA LEU A 275 21.76 1.31 8.45
C LEU A 275 22.26 1.02 9.88
N GLY A 276 21.36 0.74 10.82
CA GLY A 276 21.72 0.36 12.17
C GLY A 276 22.60 -0.91 12.20
N LEU A 277 22.27 -1.89 11.37
CA LEU A 277 23.09 -3.10 11.23
C LEU A 277 24.47 -2.80 10.63
N ILE A 278 24.58 -1.87 9.67
CA ILE A 278 25.87 -1.41 9.14
C ILE A 278 26.71 -0.74 10.22
N LEU A 279 26.11 0.06 11.10
CA LEU A 279 26.83 0.69 12.22
C LEU A 279 27.35 -0.33 13.22
N ILE A 280 26.67 -1.46 13.40
CA ILE A 280 27.06 -2.52 14.34
C ILE A 280 28.04 -3.50 13.69
N PHE A 281 27.71 -4.03 12.51
CA PHE A 281 28.36 -5.16 11.86
C PHE A 281 29.06 -4.82 10.55
N GLY A 282 28.95 -3.58 10.06
CA GLY A 282 29.61 -3.15 8.83
C GLY A 282 31.14 -3.12 8.98
N ARG A 283 31.85 -2.81 7.89
CA ARG A 283 33.32 -2.82 7.87
C ARG A 283 33.96 -1.97 8.98
N SER A 284 33.40 -0.81 9.27
CA SER A 284 33.79 0.07 10.38
C SER A 284 32.80 -0.04 11.56
N GLY A 285 32.07 -1.14 11.66
CA GLY A 285 31.07 -1.37 12.72
C GLY A 285 31.73 -1.72 14.06
N VAL A 286 31.00 -1.40 15.13
CA VAL A 286 31.50 -1.57 16.51
C VAL A 286 31.93 -3.00 16.79
N VAL A 287 31.13 -4.00 16.35
CA VAL A 287 31.45 -5.42 16.56
C VAL A 287 32.71 -5.83 15.82
N ASN A 288 32.89 -5.41 14.58
CA ASN A 288 34.09 -5.71 13.81
C ASN A 288 35.32 -5.10 14.46
N GLN A 289 35.24 -3.86 14.96
CA GLN A 289 36.34 -3.22 15.68
C GLN A 289 36.69 -3.93 17.00
N ILE A 290 35.69 -4.37 17.76
CA ILE A 290 35.92 -5.13 19.00
C ILE A 290 36.57 -6.47 18.69
N VAL A 291 36.10 -7.21 17.69
CA VAL A 291 36.68 -8.50 17.30
C VAL A 291 38.10 -8.31 16.79
N GLU A 292 38.36 -7.32 15.95
CA GLU A 292 39.69 -6.99 15.47
C GLU A 292 40.66 -6.64 16.63
N ALA A 293 40.19 -5.82 17.58
CA ALA A 293 41.01 -5.48 18.77
C ALA A 293 41.30 -6.67 19.68
N MET A 294 40.35 -7.65 19.79
CA MET A 294 40.52 -8.83 20.64
C MET A 294 41.28 -9.98 19.99
N THR A 295 41.12 -10.18 18.68
CA THR A 295 41.59 -11.38 17.98
C THR A 295 42.63 -11.06 16.88
N GLY A 296 42.78 -9.80 16.49
CA GLY A 296 43.57 -9.39 15.34
C GLY A 296 42.96 -9.76 13.98
N VAL A 297 41.76 -10.35 13.95
CA VAL A 297 41.09 -10.81 12.73
C VAL A 297 40.06 -9.81 12.28
N GLN A 298 40.16 -9.36 11.03
CA GLN A 298 39.15 -8.54 10.38
C GLN A 298 38.05 -9.42 9.80
N LEU A 299 36.80 -9.26 10.29
CA LEU A 299 35.64 -10.03 9.83
C LEU A 299 35.19 -9.66 8.39
N GLY A 300 35.81 -8.65 7.76
CA GLY A 300 35.52 -8.25 6.39
C GLY A 300 34.12 -7.66 6.17
N ARG A 301 33.46 -8.05 5.06
CA ARG A 301 32.17 -7.50 4.60
C ARG A 301 31.03 -8.52 4.76
N TRP A 302 31.10 -9.40 5.74
CA TRP A 302 30.15 -10.51 5.89
C TRP A 302 28.67 -10.09 5.98
N ILE A 303 28.39 -8.89 6.51
CA ILE A 303 27.02 -8.36 6.63
C ILE A 303 26.42 -7.96 5.27
N TYR A 304 27.23 -7.79 4.22
CA TYR A 304 26.74 -7.46 2.88
C TYR A 304 26.51 -8.74 2.08
N GLY A 305 25.26 -8.99 1.71
CA GLY A 305 24.81 -10.20 1.03
C GLY A 305 23.60 -10.82 1.69
N PHE A 306 23.46 -12.13 1.54
CA PHE A 306 22.31 -12.87 2.09
C PHE A 306 22.14 -12.65 3.60
N ASP A 307 23.20 -12.77 4.38
CA ASP A 307 23.12 -12.74 5.85
C ASP A 307 22.59 -11.39 6.37
N GLY A 308 23.08 -10.30 5.83
CA GLY A 308 22.63 -8.97 6.24
C GLY A 308 21.22 -8.65 5.78
N VAL A 309 20.88 -9.00 4.55
CA VAL A 309 19.52 -8.79 4.03
C VAL A 309 18.52 -9.66 4.81
N PHE A 310 18.85 -10.92 5.06
CA PHE A 310 18.04 -11.83 5.87
C PHE A 310 17.81 -11.28 7.28
N LEU A 311 18.90 -10.85 7.97
CA LEU A 311 18.78 -10.29 9.31
C LEU A 311 17.91 -9.04 9.33
N ALA A 312 18.13 -8.10 8.38
CA ALA A 312 17.35 -6.88 8.27
C ALA A 312 15.86 -7.15 7.98
N GLN A 313 15.57 -8.10 7.09
CA GLN A 313 14.19 -8.49 6.78
C GLN A 313 13.51 -9.19 7.96
N VAL A 314 14.20 -10.03 8.71
CA VAL A 314 13.64 -10.64 9.92
C VAL A 314 13.26 -9.56 10.93
N PHE A 315 14.08 -8.53 11.12
CA PHE A 315 13.70 -7.37 11.94
C PHE A 315 12.48 -6.64 11.41
N SER A 316 12.46 -6.34 10.11
CA SER A 316 11.41 -5.53 9.48
C SER A 316 10.05 -6.24 9.48
N PHE A 317 10.02 -7.58 9.37
CA PHE A 317 8.77 -8.33 9.16
C PHE A 317 8.32 -9.16 10.37
N THR A 318 9.14 -9.32 11.41
CA THR A 318 8.71 -9.93 12.69
C THR A 318 7.48 -9.24 13.29
N PRO A 319 7.35 -7.89 13.26
CA PRO A 319 6.16 -7.22 13.75
C PRO A 319 4.88 -7.66 13.04
N THR A 320 4.92 -7.85 11.73
CA THR A 320 3.76 -8.33 10.94
C THR A 320 3.35 -9.73 11.37
N ALA A 321 4.31 -10.66 11.50
CA ALA A 321 4.05 -11.99 12.03
C ALA A 321 3.47 -11.94 13.45
N PHE A 322 4.04 -11.11 14.32
CA PHE A 322 3.59 -10.96 15.71
C PHE A 322 2.14 -10.45 15.78
N LEU A 323 1.76 -9.43 14.99
CA LEU A 323 0.40 -8.88 14.99
C LEU A 323 -0.64 -9.88 14.52
N VAL A 324 -0.30 -10.72 13.56
CA VAL A 324 -1.18 -11.82 13.14
C VAL A 324 -1.28 -12.88 14.25
N LEU A 325 -0.14 -13.30 14.81
CA LEU A 325 -0.09 -14.41 15.75
C LEU A 325 -0.62 -14.06 17.13
N ILE A 326 -0.49 -12.81 17.60
CA ILE A 326 -1.07 -12.41 18.87
C ILE A 326 -2.59 -12.58 18.87
N GLY A 327 -3.26 -12.19 17.76
CA GLY A 327 -4.70 -12.39 17.60
C GLY A 327 -5.09 -13.88 17.54
N VAL A 328 -4.25 -14.71 16.93
CA VAL A 328 -4.46 -16.18 16.88
C VAL A 328 -4.33 -16.80 18.27
N VAL A 329 -3.29 -16.43 19.03
CA VAL A 329 -3.04 -16.98 20.37
C VAL A 329 -4.09 -16.51 21.39
N GLU A 330 -4.52 -15.23 21.29
CA GLU A 330 -5.60 -14.67 22.12
C GLU A 330 -6.98 -15.26 21.76
N GLY A 331 -7.16 -15.70 20.51
CA GLY A 331 -8.41 -16.30 20.02
C GLY A 331 -8.63 -17.77 20.40
N ILE A 332 -7.64 -18.44 21.00
CA ILE A 332 -7.81 -19.83 21.48
C ILE A 332 -8.59 -19.81 22.80
N SER A 333 -9.74 -20.50 22.82
CA SER A 333 -10.58 -20.62 24.01
C SER A 333 -9.86 -21.34 25.16
N PRO A 334 -9.72 -20.70 26.34
CA PRO A 334 -9.17 -21.36 27.53
C PRO A 334 -9.91 -22.64 27.93
N THR A 335 -11.21 -22.70 27.69
CA THR A 335 -12.05 -23.87 28.05
C THR A 335 -11.62 -25.13 27.31
N MET A 336 -11.13 -25.05 26.07
CA MET A 336 -10.60 -26.23 25.35
C MET A 336 -9.31 -26.77 26.00
N GLU A 337 -8.45 -25.86 26.48
CA GLU A 337 -7.20 -26.21 27.15
C GLU A 337 -7.50 -26.77 28.56
N GLU A 338 -8.45 -26.18 29.29
CA GLU A 338 -8.93 -26.66 30.58
C GLU A 338 -9.57 -28.06 30.48
N ALA A 339 -10.43 -28.27 29.46
CA ALA A 339 -11.01 -29.60 29.21
C ALA A 339 -9.94 -30.68 28.97
N SER A 340 -8.86 -30.33 28.25
CA SER A 340 -7.73 -31.24 28.08
C SER A 340 -7.06 -31.55 29.43
N GLN A 341 -6.92 -30.59 30.33
CA GLN A 341 -6.29 -30.78 31.65
C GLN A 341 -7.20 -31.55 32.61
N THR A 342 -8.53 -31.38 32.54
CA THR A 342 -9.48 -32.21 33.32
C THR A 342 -9.41 -33.68 32.91
N LEU A 343 -9.07 -33.95 31.64
CA LEU A 343 -8.75 -35.32 31.16
C LEU A 343 -7.33 -35.79 31.56
N ARG A 344 -6.70 -35.16 32.56
CA ARG A 344 -5.35 -35.44 33.08
C ARG A 344 -4.21 -35.29 32.05
N ALA A 345 -4.40 -34.50 30.97
CA ALA A 345 -3.29 -34.21 30.08
C ALA A 345 -2.30 -33.25 30.74
N SER A 346 -1.00 -33.56 30.62
CA SER A 346 0.04 -32.64 31.06
C SER A 346 0.03 -31.32 30.21
N ARG A 347 0.53 -30.22 30.75
CA ARG A 347 0.62 -28.93 30.03
C ARG A 347 1.30 -29.04 28.66
N MET A 348 2.33 -29.92 28.54
CA MET A 348 3.00 -30.16 27.27
C MET A 348 2.10 -30.95 26.30
N ARG A 349 1.34 -31.91 26.78
CA ARG A 349 0.40 -32.65 25.95
C ARG A 349 -0.75 -31.76 25.48
N THR A 350 -1.30 -30.95 26.38
CA THR A 350 -2.30 -29.92 26.00
C THR A 350 -1.76 -28.95 24.92
N PHE A 351 -0.54 -28.44 25.10
CA PHE A 351 0.08 -27.55 24.13
C PHE A 351 0.25 -28.22 22.75
N ARG A 352 0.74 -29.47 22.69
CA ARG A 352 0.97 -30.20 21.43
C ARG A 352 -0.31 -30.70 20.78
N ALA A 353 -1.29 -31.15 21.56
CA ALA A 353 -2.50 -31.78 21.04
C ALA A 353 -3.67 -30.80 20.81
N VAL A 354 -3.71 -29.66 21.52
CA VAL A 354 -4.81 -28.70 21.45
C VAL A 354 -4.31 -27.33 20.94
N THR A 355 -3.40 -26.70 21.68
CA THR A 355 -3.00 -25.30 21.42
C THR A 355 -2.29 -25.17 20.08
N LEU A 356 -1.26 -25.96 19.81
CA LEU A 356 -0.46 -25.87 18.58
C LEU A 356 -1.28 -26.21 17.32
N PRO A 357 -2.09 -27.30 17.25
CA PRO A 357 -2.93 -27.55 16.07
C PRO A 357 -3.92 -26.43 15.77
N LEU A 358 -4.49 -25.80 16.80
CA LEU A 358 -5.39 -24.67 16.61
C LEU A 358 -4.68 -23.42 16.09
N MET A 359 -3.38 -23.27 16.37
CA MET A 359 -2.57 -22.16 15.85
C MET A 359 -2.09 -22.39 14.40
N VAL A 360 -2.03 -23.63 13.89
CA VAL A 360 -1.45 -23.96 12.57
C VAL A 360 -2.00 -23.10 11.43
N PRO A 361 -3.32 -22.87 11.28
CA PRO A 361 -3.83 -22.01 10.22
C PRO A 361 -3.36 -20.56 10.37
N GLY A 362 -3.25 -20.06 11.59
CA GLY A 362 -2.73 -18.73 11.88
C GLY A 362 -1.21 -18.63 11.62
N LEU A 363 -0.45 -19.66 11.95
CA LEU A 363 0.98 -19.74 11.63
C LEU A 363 1.21 -19.74 10.12
N ALA A 364 0.46 -20.54 9.37
CA ALA A 364 0.54 -20.56 7.92
C ALA A 364 0.17 -19.20 7.31
N ASN A 365 -0.84 -18.52 7.86
CA ASN A 365 -1.22 -17.18 7.44
C ASN A 365 -0.09 -16.16 7.71
N ALA A 366 0.48 -16.16 8.90
CA ALA A 366 1.60 -15.28 9.26
C ALA A 366 2.80 -15.51 8.36
N TRP A 367 3.16 -16.77 8.13
CA TRP A 367 4.26 -17.16 7.26
C TRP A 367 4.06 -16.66 5.82
N LEU A 368 2.87 -16.86 5.24
CA LEU A 368 2.56 -16.43 3.88
C LEU A 368 2.54 -14.91 3.72
N VAL A 369 2.04 -14.18 4.73
CA VAL A 369 2.08 -12.72 4.72
C VAL A 369 3.52 -12.22 4.73
N VAL A 370 4.36 -12.75 5.61
CA VAL A 370 5.78 -12.37 5.66
C VAL A 370 6.53 -12.78 4.40
N PHE A 371 6.20 -13.94 3.82
CA PHE A 371 6.79 -14.39 2.57
C PHE A 371 6.52 -13.37 1.43
N VAL A 372 5.28 -12.90 1.30
CA VAL A 372 4.91 -11.89 0.29
C VAL A 372 5.59 -10.54 0.58
N GLU A 373 5.67 -10.12 1.85
CA GLU A 373 6.37 -8.88 2.23
C GLU A 373 7.88 -8.96 1.94
N SER A 374 8.52 -10.10 2.23
CA SER A 374 9.93 -10.35 1.94
C SER A 374 10.22 -10.39 0.43
N LEU A 375 9.35 -11.06 -0.34
CA LEU A 375 9.41 -11.11 -1.81
C LEU A 375 9.36 -9.69 -2.42
N ALA A 376 8.53 -8.83 -1.84
CA ALA A 376 8.29 -7.47 -2.33
C ALA A 376 9.31 -6.44 -1.81
N ASP A 377 10.18 -6.83 -0.88
CA ASP A 377 11.12 -5.90 -0.26
C ASP A 377 12.23 -5.48 -1.22
N PHE A 378 12.40 -4.17 -1.32
CA PHE A 378 13.46 -3.52 -2.07
C PHE A 378 14.45 -2.83 -1.13
N GLY A 379 13.93 -2.27 -0.02
CA GLY A 379 14.68 -1.37 0.84
C GLY A 379 15.88 -2.01 1.54
N ASN A 380 15.73 -3.22 2.07
CA ASN A 380 16.84 -3.93 2.71
C ASN A 380 17.84 -4.48 1.69
N PRO A 381 17.42 -5.13 0.58
CA PRO A 381 18.34 -5.61 -0.45
C PRO A 381 19.18 -4.52 -1.11
N ILE A 382 18.65 -3.32 -1.38
CA ILE A 382 19.42 -2.25 -2.02
C ILE A 382 20.54 -1.70 -1.10
N VAL A 383 20.32 -1.74 0.22
CA VAL A 383 21.27 -1.23 1.22
C VAL A 383 22.30 -2.28 1.63
N LEU A 384 21.89 -3.52 1.82
CA LEU A 384 22.72 -4.60 2.38
C LEU A 384 23.05 -5.72 1.38
N GLY A 385 22.39 -5.76 0.22
CA GLY A 385 22.54 -6.87 -0.73
C GLY A 385 23.95 -7.02 -1.31
N GLY A 386 24.67 -5.92 -1.51
CA GLY A 386 25.99 -5.98 -2.14
C GLY A 386 25.92 -6.66 -3.52
N SER A 387 26.58 -7.80 -3.68
CA SER A 387 26.52 -8.63 -4.90
C SER A 387 25.39 -9.66 -4.91
N TYR A 388 24.62 -9.77 -3.82
CA TYR A 388 23.49 -10.69 -3.71
C TYR A 388 22.24 -10.07 -4.35
N GLY A 389 22.06 -10.32 -5.66
CA GLY A 389 20.92 -9.82 -6.42
C GLY A 389 19.64 -10.59 -6.11
N VAL A 390 18.54 -9.86 -5.98
CA VAL A 390 17.17 -10.37 -5.85
C VAL A 390 16.27 -9.76 -6.93
N LEU A 391 15.09 -10.36 -7.19
CA LEU A 391 14.18 -9.89 -8.24
C LEU A 391 13.84 -8.40 -8.11
N SER A 392 13.58 -7.91 -6.90
CA SER A 392 13.21 -6.51 -6.66
C SER A 392 14.33 -5.51 -7.02
N THR A 393 15.59 -5.83 -6.72
CA THR A 393 16.75 -4.98 -7.09
C THR A 393 17.10 -5.10 -8.57
N GLU A 394 16.97 -6.27 -9.18
CA GLU A 394 17.18 -6.44 -10.62
C GLU A 394 16.12 -5.71 -11.46
N ILE A 395 14.86 -5.69 -11.03
CA ILE A 395 13.82 -4.86 -11.66
C ILE A 395 14.24 -3.39 -11.64
N PHE A 396 14.72 -2.90 -10.49
CA PHE A 396 15.18 -1.53 -10.35
C PHE A 396 16.32 -1.21 -11.31
N PHE A 397 17.37 -2.05 -11.33
CA PHE A 397 18.52 -1.83 -12.22
C PHE A 397 18.16 -1.98 -13.71
N ALA A 398 17.16 -2.78 -14.06
CA ALA A 398 16.68 -2.88 -15.44
C ALA A 398 15.97 -1.60 -15.91
N VAL A 399 15.31 -0.87 -15.01
CA VAL A 399 14.59 0.40 -15.32
C VAL A 399 15.54 1.60 -15.26
N VAL A 400 16.33 1.71 -14.18
CA VAL A 400 17.13 2.92 -13.87
C VAL A 400 18.57 2.79 -14.39
N GLY A 401 19.02 1.58 -14.68
CA GLY A 401 20.37 1.32 -15.20
C GLY A 401 20.59 1.88 -16.62
N ALA A 402 21.83 1.96 -17.06
CA ALA A 402 22.21 2.55 -18.34
C ALA A 402 21.54 1.93 -19.58
N GLN A 403 21.10 0.67 -19.51
CA GLN A 403 20.45 -0.02 -20.62
C GLN A 403 18.95 0.25 -20.74
N GLN A 404 18.31 0.68 -19.68
CA GLN A 404 16.85 0.96 -19.62
C GLN A 404 16.00 -0.13 -20.31
N ASP A 405 16.28 -1.43 -20.06
CA ASP A 405 15.55 -2.55 -20.67
C ASP A 405 14.21 -2.79 -19.94
N PHE A 406 13.19 -2.02 -20.32
CA PHE A 406 11.83 -2.15 -19.78
C PHE A 406 11.23 -3.53 -20.05
N GLY A 407 11.57 -4.18 -21.15
CA GLY A 407 11.12 -5.52 -21.46
C GLY A 407 11.67 -6.57 -20.48
N ARG A 408 12.94 -6.44 -20.07
CA ARG A 408 13.54 -7.26 -19.02
C ARG A 408 12.90 -6.97 -17.67
N ALA A 409 12.71 -5.70 -17.34
CA ALA A 409 12.02 -5.31 -16.10
C ALA A 409 10.61 -5.92 -16.04
N ALA A 410 9.86 -5.90 -17.14
CA ALA A 410 8.53 -6.47 -17.23
C ALA A 410 8.53 -8.01 -17.04
N VAL A 411 9.50 -8.72 -17.60
CA VAL A 411 9.65 -10.19 -17.40
C VAL A 411 9.93 -10.50 -15.93
N LEU A 412 10.88 -9.82 -15.31
CA LEU A 412 11.21 -10.02 -13.89
C LEU A 412 10.02 -9.68 -12.98
N ALA A 413 9.30 -8.59 -13.28
CA ALA A 413 8.11 -8.18 -12.57
C ALA A 413 6.96 -9.18 -12.73
N ALA A 414 6.79 -9.77 -13.93
CA ALA A 414 5.80 -10.82 -14.16
C ALA A 414 6.12 -12.10 -13.38
N ILE A 415 7.37 -12.53 -13.32
CA ILE A 415 7.80 -13.66 -12.50
C ILE A 415 7.47 -13.40 -11.03
N MET A 416 7.83 -12.23 -10.53
CA MET A 416 7.58 -11.82 -9.16
C MET A 416 6.08 -11.73 -8.85
N LEU A 417 5.26 -11.22 -9.78
CA LEU A 417 3.81 -11.17 -9.69
C LEU A 417 3.19 -12.58 -9.63
N VAL A 418 3.65 -13.51 -10.47
CA VAL A 418 3.17 -14.90 -10.49
C VAL A 418 3.45 -15.57 -9.14
N VAL A 419 4.65 -15.43 -8.60
CA VAL A 419 5.01 -16.00 -7.29
C VAL A 419 4.18 -15.36 -6.17
N GLY A 420 4.04 -14.04 -6.16
CA GLY A 420 3.23 -13.32 -5.18
C GLY A 420 1.75 -13.71 -5.25
N LEU A 421 1.19 -13.82 -6.45
CA LEU A 421 -0.19 -14.26 -6.67
C LEU A 421 -0.39 -15.73 -6.24
N ALA A 422 0.54 -16.62 -6.57
CA ALA A 422 0.50 -18.02 -6.12
C ALA A 422 0.50 -18.11 -4.58
N ALA A 423 1.37 -17.35 -3.91
CA ALA A 423 1.40 -17.27 -2.45
C ALA A 423 0.09 -16.72 -1.88
N PHE A 424 -0.49 -15.68 -2.48
CA PHE A 424 -1.77 -15.11 -2.06
C PHE A 424 -2.94 -16.09 -2.26
N LEU A 425 -3.00 -16.80 -3.37
CA LEU A 425 -4.02 -17.83 -3.63
C LEU A 425 -3.88 -19.00 -2.65
N LEU A 426 -2.65 -19.40 -2.35
CA LEU A 426 -2.36 -20.42 -1.34
C LEU A 426 -2.82 -19.95 0.05
N GLN A 427 -2.54 -18.69 0.42
CA GLN A 427 -3.03 -18.09 1.67
C GLN A 427 -4.56 -18.17 1.76
N ARG A 428 -5.25 -17.78 0.68
CA ARG A 428 -6.73 -17.83 0.63
C ARG A 428 -7.26 -19.25 0.77
N ALA A 429 -6.62 -20.23 0.13
CA ALA A 429 -7.00 -21.64 0.21
C ALA A 429 -6.79 -22.24 1.61
N VAL A 430 -5.69 -21.87 2.28
CA VAL A 430 -5.37 -22.38 3.64
C VAL A 430 -6.28 -21.74 4.68
N VAL A 431 -6.47 -20.41 4.63
CA VAL A 431 -7.29 -19.67 5.61
C VAL A 431 -8.78 -19.93 5.39
N GLY A 432 -9.23 -20.02 4.14
CA GLY A 432 -10.64 -20.19 3.80
C GLY A 432 -11.23 -21.57 4.16
N ARG A 433 -10.39 -22.60 4.25
CA ARG A 433 -10.84 -23.99 4.53
C ARG A 433 -10.96 -24.35 6.02
N ARG A 434 -10.39 -23.56 6.94
CA ARG A 434 -10.30 -23.89 8.37
C ARG A 434 -10.62 -22.68 9.25
N SER A 435 -11.81 -22.11 9.08
CA SER A 435 -12.36 -21.15 10.04
C SER A 435 -12.89 -21.95 11.26
N TYR A 436 -12.14 -21.98 12.35
CA TYR A 436 -12.66 -22.43 13.63
C TYR A 436 -13.50 -21.29 14.23
N VAL A 437 -14.77 -21.27 13.91
CA VAL A 437 -15.73 -20.42 14.61
C VAL A 437 -16.02 -21.07 15.96
N SER A 438 -15.71 -20.40 17.06
CA SER A 438 -16.18 -20.85 18.37
C SER A 438 -17.72 -20.81 18.35
N VAL A 439 -18.35 -21.94 18.57
CA VAL A 439 -19.81 -22.12 18.52
C VAL A 439 -20.52 -21.31 19.60
N THR A 440 -19.80 -20.88 20.63
CA THR A 440 -20.33 -20.06 21.73
C THR A 440 -19.95 -18.61 21.53
N GLY A 441 -20.87 -17.82 21.00
CA GLY A 441 -20.71 -16.34 20.84
C GLY A 441 -20.63 -15.54 22.16
N LYS A 442 -20.34 -16.16 23.29
CA LYS A 442 -20.01 -15.53 24.58
C LYS A 442 -18.51 -15.59 24.78
N GLY A 443 -17.89 -14.43 24.98
CA GLY A 443 -16.47 -14.36 25.35
C GLY A 443 -16.18 -15.26 26.54
N ASP A 444 -15.30 -16.24 26.35
CA ASP A 444 -14.91 -17.18 27.39
C ASP A 444 -14.24 -16.41 28.54
N ALA A 445 -14.80 -16.53 29.73
CA ALA A 445 -14.35 -15.87 30.95
C ALA A 445 -13.21 -16.63 31.66
N GLY A 446 -12.38 -17.37 30.93
CA GLY A 446 -11.26 -18.16 31.48
C GLY A 446 -9.90 -17.43 31.36
N LEU A 447 -8.99 -17.69 32.30
CA LEU A 447 -7.59 -17.31 32.19
C LEU A 447 -6.83 -18.41 31.43
N PRO A 448 -6.12 -18.09 30.34
CA PRO A 448 -5.39 -19.10 29.60
C PRO A 448 -4.33 -19.75 30.46
N PRO A 449 -4.18 -21.09 30.39
CA PRO A 449 -3.18 -21.81 31.15
C PRO A 449 -1.77 -21.39 30.77
N GLY A 450 -0.88 -21.37 31.77
CA GLY A 450 0.52 -20.99 31.55
C GLY A 450 1.26 -21.99 30.66
N LEU A 451 2.25 -21.46 29.91
CA LEU A 451 3.08 -22.26 28.99
C LEU A 451 3.83 -23.39 29.70
N PRO A 452 4.01 -24.55 29.04
CA PRO A 452 4.93 -25.60 29.49
C PRO A 452 6.35 -25.05 29.67
N ARG A 453 7.07 -25.50 30.69
CA ARG A 453 8.44 -25.04 30.98
C ARG A 453 9.39 -25.05 29.75
N PRO A 454 9.50 -26.14 28.95
CA PRO A 454 10.40 -26.14 27.79
C PRO A 454 10.00 -25.09 26.73
N VAL A 455 8.70 -24.95 26.40
CA VAL A 455 8.21 -23.98 25.45
C VAL A 455 8.51 -22.54 25.93
N ARG A 456 8.32 -22.29 27.21
CA ARG A 456 8.62 -21.01 27.84
C ARG A 456 10.11 -20.68 27.75
N ILE A 457 11.00 -21.64 28.08
CA ILE A 457 12.46 -21.45 28.00
C ILE A 457 12.87 -21.12 26.56
N VAL A 458 12.42 -21.89 25.57
CA VAL A 458 12.73 -21.68 24.16
C VAL A 458 12.22 -20.30 23.70
N ALA A 459 10.98 -19.93 24.04
CA ALA A 459 10.42 -18.64 23.68
C ALA A 459 11.26 -17.47 24.24
N PHE A 460 11.68 -17.54 25.50
CA PHE A 460 12.53 -16.52 26.09
C PHE A 460 13.97 -16.53 25.53
N ALA A 461 14.55 -17.71 25.29
CA ALA A 461 15.89 -17.85 24.73
C ALA A 461 16.00 -17.24 23.32
N ILE A 462 14.93 -17.25 22.55
CA ILE A 462 14.87 -16.64 21.22
C ILE A 462 14.50 -15.15 21.32
N ALA A 463 13.45 -14.80 22.07
CA ALA A 463 12.89 -13.46 22.08
C ALA A 463 13.75 -12.43 22.84
N ILE A 464 14.43 -12.81 23.94
CA ILE A 464 15.23 -11.86 24.73
C ILE A 464 16.47 -11.38 23.96
N PRO A 465 17.34 -12.26 23.38
CA PRO A 465 18.48 -11.80 22.59
C PRO A 465 18.05 -10.90 21.43
N TRP A 466 16.93 -11.25 20.78
CA TRP A 466 16.38 -10.43 19.72
C TRP A 466 15.89 -9.06 20.20
N ALA A 467 15.23 -8.98 21.33
CA ALA A 467 14.80 -7.72 21.94
C ALA A 467 16.01 -6.85 22.31
N ILE A 468 17.07 -7.45 22.87
CA ILE A 468 18.32 -6.74 23.16
C ILE A 468 18.93 -6.22 21.86
N LEU A 469 19.04 -7.05 20.83
CA LEU A 469 19.57 -6.63 19.53
C LEU A 469 18.73 -5.52 18.90
N THR A 470 17.38 -5.59 19.04
CA THR A 470 16.49 -4.50 18.58
C THR A 470 16.81 -3.19 19.30
N ILE A 471 16.93 -3.20 20.62
CA ILE A 471 17.29 -2.01 21.39
C ILE A 471 18.66 -1.48 20.93
N THR A 472 19.62 -2.37 20.74
CA THR A 472 20.97 -2.00 20.29
C THR A 472 20.94 -1.33 18.91
N VAL A 473 20.21 -1.92 17.92
CA VAL A 473 20.09 -1.36 16.56
C VAL A 473 19.52 0.05 16.60
N TYR A 474 18.42 0.26 17.35
CA TYR A 474 17.80 1.59 17.44
C TYR A 474 18.66 2.59 18.22
N THR A 475 19.31 2.15 19.31
CA THR A 475 20.23 3.01 20.07
C THR A 475 21.42 3.43 19.22
N MET A 476 22.00 2.49 18.44
CA MET A 476 23.09 2.79 17.54
C MET A 476 22.67 3.69 16.38
N ALA A 477 21.50 3.47 15.79
CA ALA A 477 20.95 4.37 14.78
C ALA A 477 20.73 5.80 15.32
N MET A 478 20.22 5.93 16.55
CA MET A 478 20.05 7.23 17.18
C MET A 478 21.40 7.86 17.56
N ALA A 479 22.30 7.11 18.20
CA ALA A 479 23.63 7.60 18.59
C ALA A 479 24.49 7.98 17.39
N GLY A 480 24.42 7.19 16.30
CA GLY A 480 25.16 7.44 15.06
C GLY A 480 24.86 8.79 14.42
N ALA A 481 23.68 9.34 14.66
CA ALA A 481 23.30 10.67 14.18
C ALA A 481 24.12 11.82 14.83
N PHE A 482 24.71 11.57 15.99
CA PHE A 482 25.50 12.54 16.77
C PHE A 482 27.00 12.30 16.71
N VAL A 483 27.48 11.34 15.91
CA VAL A 483 28.89 11.03 15.76
C VAL A 483 29.41 11.58 14.43
N ARG A 484 30.57 12.24 14.43
CA ARG A 484 31.11 12.94 13.26
C ARG A 484 31.41 12.00 12.10
N VAL A 485 32.18 10.93 12.33
CA VAL A 485 32.45 9.86 11.35
C VAL A 485 32.47 8.53 12.08
N TRP A 486 31.38 7.75 11.91
CA TRP A 486 31.23 6.47 12.59
C TRP A 486 32.42 5.52 12.34
N GLY A 487 32.95 4.98 13.42
CA GLY A 487 34.08 4.06 13.39
C GLY A 487 35.46 4.68 13.18
N ARG A 488 35.57 6.01 13.00
CA ARG A 488 36.85 6.74 12.84
C ARG A 488 36.98 7.93 13.77
N ASP A 489 35.96 8.76 13.86
CA ASP A 489 35.96 9.98 14.67
C ASP A 489 34.70 10.02 15.52
N TRP A 490 34.83 9.67 16.79
CA TRP A 490 33.74 9.56 17.75
C TRP A 490 33.36 10.91 18.38
N THR A 491 33.90 12.03 17.88
CA THR A 491 33.57 13.36 18.42
C THR A 491 32.06 13.63 18.23
N PRO A 492 31.35 14.05 19.29
CA PRO A 492 29.96 14.42 19.20
C PRO A 492 29.76 15.62 18.28
N THR A 493 28.78 15.56 17.40
CA THR A 493 28.49 16.63 16.45
C THR A 493 26.99 16.78 16.16
N LEU A 494 26.57 18.00 15.85
CA LEU A 494 25.24 18.31 15.29
C LEU A 494 25.33 18.69 13.80
N SER A 495 26.52 18.59 13.18
CA SER A 495 26.74 19.03 11.80
C SER A 495 25.85 18.28 10.78
N HIS A 496 25.53 17.01 11.04
CA HIS A 496 24.61 16.24 10.18
C HIS A 496 23.19 16.82 10.20
N PHE A 497 22.70 17.17 11.40
CA PHE A 497 21.39 17.82 11.54
C PHE A 497 21.38 19.23 10.93
N GLN A 498 22.47 19.98 11.10
CA GLN A 498 22.59 21.32 10.50
C GLN A 498 22.58 21.25 8.97
N ARG A 499 23.34 20.32 8.36
CA ARG A 499 23.33 20.12 6.90
C ARG A 499 21.97 19.64 6.39
N ALA A 500 21.28 18.78 7.15
CA ALA A 500 19.98 18.22 6.75
C ALA A 500 18.84 19.24 6.96
N PHE A 501 18.82 19.91 8.11
CA PHE A 501 17.69 20.68 8.63
C PHE A 501 18.11 22.09 9.10
N ALA A 502 19.03 22.74 8.37
CA ALA A 502 19.37 24.13 8.66
C ALA A 502 18.14 25.04 8.54
N VAL A 503 18.04 25.97 9.47
CA VAL A 503 17.02 27.02 9.48
C VAL A 503 17.75 28.35 9.60
N GLU A 504 17.56 29.22 8.65
CA GLU A 504 18.21 30.53 8.58
C GLU A 504 17.14 31.64 8.63
N TRP A 505 17.52 32.76 9.19
CA TRP A 505 16.69 33.96 9.16
C TRP A 505 17.12 34.80 7.98
N ALA A 506 16.21 35.05 7.04
CA ALA A 506 16.44 35.99 5.96
C ALA A 506 16.52 37.42 6.48
N ALA A 507 17.18 38.30 5.71
CA ALA A 507 17.30 39.71 6.05
C ALA A 507 15.94 40.42 6.19
N ASP A 508 14.89 39.88 5.57
CA ASP A 508 13.51 40.36 5.64
C ASP A 508 12.70 39.80 6.84
N GLY A 509 13.36 39.03 7.72
CA GLY A 509 12.74 38.43 8.91
C GLY A 509 11.97 37.12 8.63
N ARG A 510 12.00 36.58 7.40
CA ARG A 510 11.39 35.28 7.10
C ARG A 510 12.30 34.14 7.51
N ILE A 511 11.67 33.04 7.92
CA ILE A 511 12.36 31.80 8.23
C ILE A 511 12.61 31.05 6.91
N LEU A 512 13.88 30.78 6.61
CA LEU A 512 14.30 29.98 5.46
C LEU A 512 14.70 28.58 5.93
N PHE A 513 14.10 27.57 5.35
CA PHE A 513 14.45 26.16 5.53
C PHE A 513 15.55 25.79 4.53
N SER A 514 16.81 26.13 4.82
CA SER A 514 17.95 26.00 3.89
C SER A 514 18.54 24.59 3.86
N GLY A 515 18.21 23.72 4.84
CA GLY A 515 18.69 22.35 4.90
C GLY A 515 18.11 21.47 3.78
N GLY A 516 18.98 20.65 3.13
CA GLY A 516 18.61 19.86 1.96
C GLY A 516 17.51 18.80 2.19
N ALA A 517 17.21 18.45 3.44
CA ALA A 517 16.20 17.45 3.77
C ALA A 517 14.77 18.02 3.99
N TRP A 518 14.64 19.32 4.19
CA TRP A 518 13.34 19.95 4.48
C TRP A 518 12.30 19.73 3.39
N HIS A 519 12.71 19.94 2.14
CA HIS A 519 11.82 19.77 1.00
C HIS A 519 11.24 18.36 0.95
N SER A 520 12.07 17.33 0.99
CA SER A 520 11.62 15.93 0.95
C SER A 520 10.80 15.53 2.18
N LEU A 521 11.05 16.14 3.35
CA LEU A 521 10.25 15.93 4.56
C LEU A 521 8.84 16.50 4.43
N PHE A 522 8.72 17.76 4.01
CA PHE A 522 7.42 18.41 3.84
C PHE A 522 6.60 17.73 2.75
N THR A 523 7.19 17.46 1.59
CA THR A 523 6.56 16.70 0.50
C THR A 523 6.05 15.33 0.99
N THR A 524 6.84 14.61 1.76
CA THR A 524 6.43 13.30 2.30
C THR A 524 5.23 13.42 3.24
N ILE A 525 5.24 14.41 4.14
CA ILE A 525 4.14 14.65 5.07
C ILE A 525 2.87 15.05 4.33
N GLU A 526 2.98 15.97 3.37
CA GLU A 526 1.85 16.46 2.57
C GLU A 526 1.18 15.33 1.78
N LEU A 527 1.98 14.58 1.03
CA LEU A 527 1.48 13.45 0.24
C LEU A 527 0.87 12.35 1.11
N ALA A 528 1.51 12.03 2.25
CA ALA A 528 0.96 11.04 3.19
C ALA A 528 -0.33 11.53 3.85
N ALA A 529 -0.40 12.81 4.24
CA ALA A 529 -1.58 13.42 4.84
C ALA A 529 -2.76 13.50 3.86
N THR A 530 -2.48 13.69 2.57
CA THR A 530 -3.50 13.70 1.50
C THR A 530 -3.94 12.26 1.15
N ALA A 531 -3.02 11.33 1.00
CA ALA A 531 -3.33 9.96 0.61
C ALA A 531 -4.08 9.18 1.71
N ALA A 532 -3.78 9.40 2.98
CA ALA A 532 -4.35 8.62 4.07
C ALA A 532 -5.88 8.75 4.20
N PRO A 533 -6.50 9.95 4.17
CA PRO A 533 -7.95 10.09 4.18
C PRO A 533 -8.63 9.45 2.97
N ILE A 534 -8.03 9.57 1.77
CA ILE A 534 -8.55 8.97 0.54
C ILE A 534 -8.55 7.44 0.66
N THR A 535 -7.43 6.88 1.12
CA THR A 535 -7.30 5.43 1.35
C THR A 535 -8.31 4.92 2.37
N ALA A 536 -8.46 5.62 3.50
CA ALA A 536 -9.41 5.26 4.55
C ALA A 536 -10.85 5.36 4.05
N GLY A 537 -11.20 6.43 3.30
CA GLY A 537 -12.52 6.63 2.73
C GLY A 537 -12.90 5.55 1.72
N LEU A 538 -12.04 5.29 0.73
CA LEU A 538 -12.25 4.22 -0.26
C LEU A 538 -12.27 2.83 0.38
N GLY A 539 -11.37 2.58 1.34
CA GLY A 539 -11.33 1.30 2.07
C GLY A 539 -12.59 1.03 2.87
N LEU A 540 -13.11 2.04 3.58
CA LEU A 540 -14.37 1.93 4.33
C LEU A 540 -15.59 1.82 3.42
N LEU A 541 -15.62 2.55 2.30
CA LEU A 541 -16.66 2.44 1.29
C LEU A 541 -16.69 1.01 0.71
N ALA A 542 -15.53 0.49 0.35
CA ALA A 542 -15.40 -0.88 -0.13
C ALA A 542 -15.82 -1.91 0.93
N ALA A 543 -15.39 -1.73 2.18
CA ALA A 543 -15.79 -2.59 3.30
C ALA A 543 -17.30 -2.57 3.52
N TRP A 544 -17.94 -1.38 3.44
CA TRP A 544 -19.39 -1.25 3.55
C TRP A 544 -20.13 -1.96 2.40
N VAL A 545 -19.69 -1.74 1.15
CA VAL A 545 -20.24 -2.44 -0.02
C VAL A 545 -20.13 -3.95 0.15
N LEU A 546 -18.98 -4.45 0.53
CA LEU A 546 -18.72 -5.88 0.70
C LEU A 546 -19.47 -6.52 1.86
N THR A 547 -19.77 -5.80 2.95
CA THR A 547 -20.41 -6.38 4.14
C THR A 547 -21.92 -6.24 4.14
N ARG A 548 -22.42 -5.13 3.60
CA ARG A 548 -23.86 -4.76 3.68
C ARG A 548 -24.62 -5.00 2.39
N GLN A 549 -23.95 -5.07 1.24
CA GLN A 549 -24.63 -5.21 -0.05
C GLN A 549 -24.51 -6.63 -0.62
N LYS A 550 -25.58 -7.10 -1.24
CA LYS A 550 -25.62 -8.37 -1.96
C LYS A 550 -25.82 -8.08 -3.45
N PHE A 551 -24.86 -8.40 -4.29
CA PHE A 551 -24.94 -8.23 -5.75
C PHE A 551 -24.09 -9.27 -6.49
N ALA A 552 -24.42 -9.51 -7.75
CA ALA A 552 -23.63 -10.36 -8.62
C ALA A 552 -22.25 -9.70 -8.85
N GLY A 553 -21.17 -10.48 -8.69
CA GLY A 553 -19.80 -9.95 -8.82
C GLY A 553 -19.15 -9.47 -7.51
N ARG A 554 -19.83 -9.54 -6.36
CA ARG A 554 -19.28 -9.17 -5.05
C ARG A 554 -17.95 -9.89 -4.76
N THR A 555 -17.89 -11.20 -5.01
CA THR A 555 -16.67 -12.00 -4.79
C THR A 555 -15.54 -11.58 -5.72
N ALA A 556 -15.86 -11.22 -6.97
CA ALA A 556 -14.86 -10.72 -7.91
C ALA A 556 -14.33 -9.34 -7.48
N LEU A 557 -15.20 -8.43 -7.03
CA LEU A 557 -14.78 -7.13 -6.48
C LEU A 557 -13.91 -7.31 -5.23
N GLU A 558 -14.31 -8.19 -4.30
CA GLU A 558 -13.51 -8.50 -3.11
C GLU A 558 -12.14 -9.04 -3.49
N PHE A 559 -12.07 -9.96 -4.45
CA PHE A 559 -10.82 -10.50 -4.96
C PHE A 559 -9.96 -9.40 -5.60
N ALA A 560 -10.53 -8.56 -6.45
CA ALA A 560 -9.82 -7.47 -7.12
C ALA A 560 -9.26 -6.43 -6.13
N LEU A 561 -10.03 -6.06 -5.09
CA LEU A 561 -9.58 -5.19 -4.02
C LEU A 561 -8.42 -5.81 -3.20
N MET A 562 -8.45 -7.13 -3.00
CA MET A 562 -7.37 -7.82 -2.26
C MET A 562 -6.16 -8.12 -3.14
N LEU A 563 -6.34 -8.19 -4.47
CA LEU A 563 -5.26 -8.46 -5.43
C LEU A 563 -4.17 -7.39 -5.37
N THR A 564 -4.53 -6.14 -5.08
CA THR A 564 -3.57 -5.04 -4.95
C THR A 564 -2.52 -5.29 -3.84
N PHE A 565 -2.84 -6.11 -2.84
CA PHE A 565 -1.89 -6.54 -1.81
C PHE A 565 -0.88 -7.57 -2.33
N ALA A 566 -1.30 -8.43 -3.25
CA ALA A 566 -0.43 -9.46 -3.83
C ALA A 566 0.57 -8.88 -4.85
N VAL A 567 0.32 -7.67 -5.37
CA VAL A 567 1.23 -7.02 -6.32
C VAL A 567 2.39 -6.37 -5.54
N PRO A 568 3.64 -6.79 -5.76
CA PRO A 568 4.79 -6.19 -5.10
C PRO A 568 4.95 -4.71 -5.41
N GLY A 569 5.50 -3.94 -4.44
CA GLY A 569 5.63 -2.49 -4.60
C GLY A 569 6.51 -2.07 -5.78
N THR A 570 7.59 -2.77 -6.04
CA THR A 570 8.46 -2.54 -7.21
C THR A 570 7.71 -2.75 -8.52
N VAL A 571 6.86 -3.79 -8.59
CA VAL A 571 6.01 -4.07 -9.75
C VAL A 571 5.02 -2.93 -10.00
N ILE A 572 4.36 -2.43 -8.94
CA ILE A 572 3.45 -1.28 -9.05
C ILE A 572 4.20 -0.02 -9.51
N GLY A 573 5.38 0.26 -8.95
CA GLY A 573 6.19 1.42 -9.33
C GLY A 573 6.56 1.42 -10.80
N VAL A 574 7.07 0.30 -11.32
CA VAL A 574 7.39 0.13 -12.73
C VAL A 574 6.13 0.19 -13.60
N ALA A 575 5.07 -0.48 -13.20
CA ALA A 575 3.80 -0.45 -13.93
C ALA A 575 3.25 0.98 -14.05
N TYR A 576 3.35 1.78 -12.99
CA TYR A 576 2.87 3.16 -12.98
C TYR A 576 3.70 4.07 -13.89
N ILE A 577 5.02 4.00 -13.83
CA ILE A 577 5.85 4.83 -14.72
C ILE A 577 5.63 4.48 -16.19
N LEU A 578 5.52 3.18 -16.52
CA LEU A 578 5.26 2.73 -17.89
C LEU A 578 3.88 3.14 -18.41
N THR A 579 2.89 3.22 -17.53
CA THR A 579 1.51 3.51 -17.91
C THR A 579 1.21 5.01 -17.93
N TYR A 580 1.70 5.73 -16.94
CA TYR A 580 1.32 7.12 -16.71
C TYR A 580 2.36 8.13 -17.17
N ASN A 581 3.41 7.68 -17.85
CA ASN A 581 4.36 8.56 -18.55
C ASN A 581 3.89 8.96 -19.95
N ILE A 582 2.78 8.39 -20.38
CA ILE A 582 2.19 8.58 -21.72
C ILE A 582 0.68 8.80 -21.58
N PRO A 583 0.03 9.42 -22.61
CA PRO A 583 -1.42 9.48 -22.67
C PRO A 583 -2.07 8.09 -22.50
N PRO A 584 -3.30 7.99 -21.95
CA PRO A 584 -4.26 9.08 -21.67
C PRO A 584 -4.13 9.75 -20.29
N LEU A 585 -3.35 9.25 -19.34
CA LEU A 585 -3.24 9.79 -17.99
C LEU A 585 -1.80 10.25 -17.66
N GLU A 586 -1.21 11.06 -18.43
CA GLU A 586 0.17 11.56 -18.29
C GLU A 586 0.40 12.31 -16.96
N ILE A 587 0.46 11.55 -15.83
CA ILE A 587 0.58 12.09 -14.47
C ILE A 587 1.96 11.83 -13.83
N THR A 588 2.92 11.29 -14.57
CA THR A 588 4.30 11.10 -14.10
C THR A 588 4.92 12.44 -13.76
N GLY A 589 5.69 12.49 -12.66
CA GLY A 589 6.29 13.72 -12.16
C GLY A 589 5.38 14.61 -11.31
N THR A 590 4.10 14.25 -11.15
CA THR A 590 3.13 15.01 -10.33
C THR A 590 2.86 14.35 -8.98
N ALA A 591 2.31 15.12 -8.03
CA ALA A 591 1.82 14.59 -6.75
C ALA A 591 0.76 13.49 -6.93
N MET A 592 -0.03 13.54 -8.01
CA MET A 592 -1.13 12.62 -8.25
C MET A 592 -0.69 11.17 -8.38
N ILE A 593 0.43 10.89 -9.09
CA ILE A 593 0.92 9.52 -9.26
C ILE A 593 1.35 8.91 -7.92
N LEU A 594 1.99 9.71 -7.05
CA LEU A 594 2.42 9.30 -5.72
C LEU A 594 1.22 9.05 -4.80
N ILE A 595 0.25 9.97 -4.79
CA ILE A 595 -0.99 9.82 -4.02
C ILE A 595 -1.75 8.57 -4.49
N ALA A 596 -1.94 8.38 -5.80
CA ALA A 596 -2.59 7.19 -6.34
C ALA A 596 -1.86 5.90 -5.94
N CYS A 597 -0.53 5.89 -6.03
CA CYS A 597 0.29 4.75 -5.59
C CYS A 597 0.05 4.42 -4.11
N PHE A 598 0.07 5.42 -3.23
CA PHE A 598 -0.20 5.22 -1.79
C PHE A 598 -1.62 4.72 -1.52
N VAL A 599 -2.61 5.32 -2.18
CA VAL A 599 -4.01 4.96 -2.02
C VAL A 599 -4.24 3.50 -2.39
N PHE A 600 -3.89 3.09 -3.60
CA PHE A 600 -4.23 1.75 -4.09
C PHE A 600 -3.37 0.66 -3.48
N ARG A 601 -2.13 0.94 -3.12
CA ARG A 601 -1.28 0.00 -2.41
C ARG A 601 -1.76 -0.28 -0.98
N ASN A 602 -2.25 0.76 -0.27
CA ASN A 602 -2.70 0.63 1.12
C ASN A 602 -4.20 0.31 1.25
N LEU A 603 -4.96 0.37 0.15
CA LEU A 603 -6.41 0.11 0.11
C LEU A 603 -6.83 -1.21 0.77
N PRO A 604 -6.16 -2.36 0.54
CA PRO A 604 -6.55 -3.64 1.14
C PRO A 604 -6.58 -3.65 2.66
N VAL A 605 -5.71 -2.88 3.30
CA VAL A 605 -5.67 -2.77 4.76
C VAL A 605 -6.86 -1.98 5.28
N GLY A 606 -7.21 -0.88 4.61
CA GLY A 606 -8.42 -0.11 4.88
C GLY A 606 -9.68 -0.98 4.76
N VAL A 607 -9.75 -1.79 3.69
CA VAL A 607 -10.88 -2.72 3.46
C VAL A 607 -10.95 -3.78 4.57
N ARG A 608 -9.85 -4.44 4.92
CA ARG A 608 -9.82 -5.48 5.95
C ARG A 608 -10.21 -4.92 7.33
N SER A 609 -9.67 -3.77 7.71
CA SER A 609 -10.01 -3.14 9.00
C SER A 609 -11.48 -2.70 9.04
N GLY A 610 -11.99 -2.17 7.93
CA GLY A 610 -13.39 -1.81 7.78
C GLY A 610 -14.33 -3.02 7.86
N VAL A 611 -14.02 -4.11 7.12
CA VAL A 611 -14.80 -5.36 7.16
C VAL A 611 -14.83 -5.94 8.57
N ALA A 612 -13.68 -6.01 9.24
CA ALA A 612 -13.60 -6.51 10.62
C ALA A 612 -14.44 -5.68 11.61
N ALA A 613 -14.41 -4.36 11.49
CA ALA A 613 -15.20 -3.49 12.35
C ALA A 613 -16.71 -3.56 12.03
N MET A 614 -17.09 -3.61 10.76
CA MET A 614 -18.49 -3.69 10.33
C MET A 614 -19.13 -5.04 10.65
N SER A 615 -18.35 -6.12 10.67
CA SER A 615 -18.85 -7.45 11.07
C SER A 615 -19.26 -7.54 12.53
N GLN A 616 -18.77 -6.61 13.37
CA GLN A 616 -19.14 -6.49 14.79
C GLN A 616 -20.37 -5.61 15.03
N LEU A 617 -20.84 -4.88 14.00
CA LEU A 617 -22.05 -4.04 14.07
C LEU A 617 -23.26 -4.83 13.66
N ASP A 618 -24.32 -4.78 14.49
CA ASP A 618 -25.59 -5.42 14.18
C ASP A 618 -26.22 -4.79 12.94
N LYS A 619 -26.72 -5.63 12.05
CA LYS A 619 -27.43 -5.20 10.83
C LYS A 619 -28.75 -4.51 11.10
N SER A 620 -29.36 -4.79 12.26
CA SER A 620 -30.61 -4.15 12.70
C SER A 620 -30.51 -2.62 12.78
N LEU A 621 -29.31 -2.07 13.00
CA LEU A 621 -29.08 -0.62 13.01
C LEU A 621 -29.33 0.01 11.64
N ASP A 622 -28.89 -0.66 10.58
CA ASP A 622 -29.10 -0.21 9.19
C ASP A 622 -30.59 -0.35 8.82
N GLU A 623 -31.23 -1.46 9.21
CA GLU A 623 -32.63 -1.75 8.95
C GLU A 623 -33.54 -0.74 9.67
N ALA A 624 -33.23 -0.39 10.92
CA ALA A 624 -33.96 0.65 11.66
C ALA A 624 -33.85 2.02 10.97
N ALA A 625 -32.68 2.41 10.46
CA ALA A 625 -32.52 3.66 9.73
C ALA A 625 -33.39 3.69 8.45
N ILE A 626 -33.42 2.58 7.69
CA ILE A 626 -34.22 2.45 6.47
C ILE A 626 -35.71 2.47 6.80
N THR A 627 -36.16 1.83 7.87
CA THR A 627 -37.54 1.86 8.35
C THR A 627 -37.99 3.29 8.67
N LEU A 628 -37.08 4.12 9.18
CA LEU A 628 -37.29 5.56 9.40
C LEU A 628 -37.18 6.40 8.11
N ARG A 629 -37.22 5.78 6.93
CA ARG A 629 -37.13 6.42 5.60
C ARG A 629 -35.79 7.17 5.35
N ALA A 630 -34.70 6.82 6.06
CA ALA A 630 -33.42 7.36 5.74
C ALA A 630 -32.89 6.76 4.42
N SER A 631 -32.29 7.59 3.55
CA SER A 631 -31.54 7.07 2.38
C SER A 631 -30.33 6.26 2.84
N THR A 632 -29.88 5.34 2.02
CA THR A 632 -28.69 4.52 2.28
C THR A 632 -27.44 5.37 2.58
N PHE A 633 -27.24 6.46 1.86
CA PHE A 633 -26.18 7.44 2.14
C PHE A 633 -26.34 8.05 3.54
N ARG A 634 -27.55 8.44 3.93
CA ARG A 634 -27.81 9.02 5.25
C ARG A 634 -27.59 7.99 6.36
N ALA A 635 -28.06 6.76 6.19
CA ALA A 635 -27.80 5.67 7.13
C ALA A 635 -26.29 5.41 7.31
N LEU A 636 -25.53 5.38 6.21
CA LEU A 636 -24.08 5.23 6.25
C LEU A 636 -23.40 6.38 7.04
N THR A 637 -23.73 7.63 6.71
CA THR A 637 -23.04 8.81 7.27
C THR A 637 -23.44 9.12 8.70
N THR A 638 -24.72 8.93 9.08
CA THR A 638 -25.24 9.31 10.40
C THR A 638 -25.25 8.16 11.41
N VAL A 639 -25.29 6.91 10.97
CA VAL A 639 -25.36 5.73 11.86
C VAL A 639 -24.06 4.93 11.81
N VAL A 640 -23.67 4.45 10.63
CA VAL A 640 -22.56 3.49 10.51
C VAL A 640 -21.20 4.16 10.75
N LEU A 641 -20.89 5.26 10.06
CA LEU A 641 -19.59 5.93 10.18
C LEU A 641 -19.27 6.42 11.59
N PRO A 642 -20.22 7.01 12.36
CA PRO A 642 -19.92 7.39 13.74
C PRO A 642 -19.57 6.22 14.65
N LEU A 643 -20.14 5.05 14.42
CA LEU A 643 -19.83 3.83 15.18
C LEU A 643 -18.46 3.24 14.79
N LEU A 644 -18.02 3.49 13.57
CA LEU A 644 -16.74 3.02 13.03
C LEU A 644 -15.57 3.97 13.35
N LYS A 645 -15.76 5.04 14.11
CA LYS A 645 -14.70 6.01 14.45
C LYS A 645 -13.36 5.36 14.85
N PRO A 646 -13.32 4.32 15.72
CA PRO A 646 -12.07 3.68 16.08
C PRO A 646 -11.37 2.99 14.89
N ALA A 647 -12.15 2.38 13.99
CA ALA A 647 -11.62 1.73 12.78
C ALA A 647 -11.13 2.75 11.76
N ILE A 648 -11.87 3.87 11.59
CA ILE A 648 -11.48 4.99 10.73
C ILE A 648 -10.11 5.52 11.15
N VAL A 649 -9.96 5.80 12.45
CA VAL A 649 -8.68 6.33 12.96
C VAL A 649 -7.55 5.31 12.77
N THR A 650 -7.80 4.04 13.04
CA THR A 650 -6.79 2.99 12.82
C THR A 650 -6.38 2.91 11.34
N ALA A 651 -7.34 3.00 10.43
CA ALA A 651 -7.08 3.01 8.99
C ALA A 651 -6.28 4.26 8.55
N LEU A 652 -6.63 5.44 9.07
CA LEU A 652 -5.91 6.70 8.81
C LEU A 652 -4.46 6.62 9.29
N VAL A 653 -4.25 6.19 10.55
CA VAL A 653 -2.90 6.06 11.13
C VAL A 653 -2.06 5.11 10.30
N TYR A 654 -2.61 3.92 10.04
CA TYR A 654 -1.88 2.90 9.29
C TYR A 654 -1.52 3.39 7.88
N SER A 655 -2.49 4.00 7.16
CA SER A 655 -2.26 4.50 5.81
C SER A 655 -1.24 5.63 5.79
N PHE A 656 -1.28 6.55 6.76
CA PHE A 656 -0.30 7.62 6.92
C PHE A 656 1.10 7.08 7.17
N VAL A 657 1.24 6.19 8.17
CA VAL A 657 2.53 5.57 8.51
C VAL A 657 3.12 4.81 7.31
N ARG A 658 2.30 4.00 6.63
CA ARG A 658 2.76 3.25 5.45
C ARG A 658 3.13 4.15 4.28
N ALA A 659 2.44 5.25 4.05
CA ALA A 659 2.81 6.23 3.04
C ALA A 659 4.17 6.87 3.36
N MET A 660 4.39 7.29 4.62
CA MET A 660 5.65 7.86 5.09
C MET A 660 6.85 6.90 4.99
N THR A 661 6.63 5.59 5.09
CA THR A 661 7.70 4.57 5.14
C THR A 661 7.87 3.79 3.84
N THR A 662 7.03 4.03 2.83
CA THR A 662 7.09 3.34 1.55
C THR A 662 8.33 3.75 0.74
N VAL A 663 9.05 2.77 0.20
CA VAL A 663 10.21 2.94 -0.68
C VAL A 663 10.00 2.26 -2.02
N SER A 664 9.66 0.98 -2.01
CA SER A 664 9.74 0.06 -3.15
C SER A 664 8.94 0.47 -4.39
N ALA A 665 7.85 1.23 -4.22
CA ALA A 665 7.08 1.75 -5.34
C ALA A 665 7.50 3.18 -5.70
N VAL A 666 7.70 4.03 -4.69
CA VAL A 666 7.91 5.47 -4.92
C VAL A 666 9.26 5.81 -5.52
N ILE A 667 10.28 4.95 -5.36
CA ILE A 667 11.62 5.17 -5.92
C ILE A 667 11.62 5.33 -7.44
N PHE A 668 10.60 4.79 -8.12
CA PHE A 668 10.40 4.93 -9.57
C PHE A 668 9.57 6.16 -9.95
N LEU A 669 8.85 6.76 -8.99
CA LEU A 669 7.79 7.74 -9.25
C LEU A 669 8.15 9.16 -8.79
N VAL A 670 9.21 9.31 -7.98
CA VAL A 670 9.68 10.61 -7.49
C VAL A 670 10.22 11.47 -8.63
N SER A 671 10.05 12.77 -8.49
CA SER A 671 10.65 13.79 -9.36
C SER A 671 11.44 14.77 -8.51
N ALA A 672 12.14 15.73 -9.16
CA ALA A 672 12.88 16.77 -8.45
C ALA A 672 11.94 17.65 -7.58
N GLU A 673 10.70 17.87 -8.04
CA GLU A 673 9.69 18.65 -7.33
C GLU A 673 9.04 17.85 -6.19
N TYR A 674 8.86 16.53 -6.38
CA TYR A 674 8.21 15.65 -5.39
C TYR A 674 9.18 14.57 -4.89
N GLU A 675 10.28 15.01 -4.27
CA GLU A 675 11.22 14.09 -3.64
C GLU A 675 10.68 13.58 -2.30
N MET A 676 10.79 12.28 -2.07
CA MET A 676 10.34 11.65 -0.82
C MET A 676 11.49 11.46 0.17
N ALA A 677 11.21 11.64 1.46
CA ALA A 677 12.19 11.44 2.54
C ALA A 677 12.90 10.08 2.46
N THR A 678 12.17 9.02 2.17
CA THR A 678 12.71 7.66 2.05
C THR A 678 13.67 7.52 0.87
N VAL A 679 13.39 8.16 -0.25
CA VAL A 679 14.24 8.15 -1.45
C VAL A 679 15.47 9.03 -1.24
N PHE A 680 15.30 10.22 -0.65
CA PHE A 680 16.41 11.09 -0.27
C PHE A 680 17.44 10.35 0.60
N ILE A 681 16.98 9.65 1.65
CA ILE A 681 17.87 8.91 2.55
C ILE A 681 18.61 7.81 1.79
N ILE A 682 17.93 7.04 0.93
CA ILE A 682 18.56 5.98 0.13
C ILE A 682 19.63 6.57 -0.80
N ASN A 683 19.35 7.68 -1.46
CA ASN A 683 20.31 8.36 -2.31
C ASN A 683 21.55 8.80 -1.52
N ARG A 684 21.40 9.27 -0.27
CA ARG A 684 22.53 9.60 0.60
C ARG A 684 23.34 8.36 0.99
N VAL A 685 22.65 7.24 1.26
CA VAL A 685 23.33 5.95 1.56
C VAL A 685 24.13 5.45 0.35
N ILE A 686 23.55 5.47 -0.85
CA ILE A 686 24.21 5.05 -2.09
C ILE A 686 25.46 5.92 -2.36
N ASN A 687 25.38 7.22 -2.07
CA ASN A 687 26.48 8.16 -2.23
C ASN A 687 27.51 8.14 -1.06
N GLY A 688 27.30 7.27 -0.05
CA GLY A 688 28.23 7.11 1.08
C GLY A 688 28.09 8.16 2.18
N ASP A 689 27.12 9.09 2.14
CA ASP A 689 26.87 10.08 3.18
C ASP A 689 25.99 9.50 4.30
N TYR A 690 26.52 8.51 5.00
CA TYR A 690 25.81 7.79 6.06
C TYR A 690 25.40 8.71 7.23
N GLY A 691 26.24 9.69 7.59
CA GLY A 691 25.96 10.58 8.72
C GLY A 691 24.69 11.39 8.53
N LEU A 692 24.49 11.99 7.35
CA LEU A 692 23.28 12.73 7.03
C LEU A 692 22.07 11.80 6.91
N ALA A 693 22.24 10.63 6.28
CA ALA A 693 21.19 9.63 6.17
C ALA A 693 20.67 9.19 7.54
N ILE A 694 21.58 8.91 8.50
CA ILE A 694 21.22 8.48 9.85
C ILE A 694 20.56 9.61 10.64
N ALA A 695 21.05 10.85 10.53
CA ALA A 695 20.43 12.01 11.17
C ALA A 695 18.98 12.21 10.69
N TYR A 696 18.75 12.06 9.38
CA TYR A 696 17.39 12.12 8.85
C TYR A 696 16.51 10.96 9.34
N CYS A 697 17.05 9.73 9.40
CA CYS A 697 16.35 8.58 9.99
C CYS A 697 15.92 8.85 11.44
N ALA A 698 16.80 9.46 12.25
CA ALA A 698 16.49 9.81 13.63
C ALA A 698 15.31 10.80 13.71
N VAL A 699 15.30 11.83 12.86
CA VAL A 699 14.19 12.78 12.77
C VAL A 699 12.89 12.09 12.38
N LEU A 700 12.91 11.21 11.36
CA LEU A 700 11.73 10.46 10.94
C LEU A 700 11.19 9.56 12.05
N ILE A 701 12.05 8.85 12.79
CA ILE A 701 11.61 8.00 13.92
C ILE A 701 10.88 8.82 14.95
N VAL A 702 11.45 9.97 15.35
CA VAL A 702 10.85 10.88 16.36
C VAL A 702 9.52 11.41 15.85
N LEU A 703 9.46 11.87 14.61
CA LEU A 703 8.24 12.39 13.99
C LEU A 703 7.13 11.34 13.93
N MET A 704 7.47 10.12 13.51
CA MET A 704 6.52 9.02 13.43
C MET A 704 6.00 8.60 14.80
N MET A 705 6.88 8.52 15.80
CA MET A 705 6.48 8.24 17.18
C MET A 705 5.57 9.34 17.74
N ALA A 706 5.87 10.61 17.46
CA ALA A 706 5.05 11.74 17.85
C ALA A 706 3.67 11.70 17.17
N ALA A 707 3.60 11.44 15.86
CA ALA A 707 2.36 11.33 15.13
C ALA A 707 1.47 10.21 15.68
N ILE A 708 2.02 9.01 15.91
CA ILE A 708 1.30 7.89 16.51
C ILE A 708 0.86 8.20 17.92
N GLY A 709 1.72 8.85 18.72
CA GLY A 709 1.40 9.31 20.08
C GLY A 709 0.21 10.26 20.08
N LEU A 710 0.21 11.27 19.22
CA LEU A 710 -0.87 12.25 19.08
C LEU A 710 -2.20 11.57 18.68
N ILE A 711 -2.16 10.66 17.72
CA ILE A 711 -3.34 9.95 17.26
C ILE A 711 -3.87 9.03 18.36
N ASN A 712 -3.01 8.31 19.08
CA ASN A 712 -3.41 7.48 20.22
C ASN A 712 -4.01 8.32 21.35
N LEU A 713 -3.51 9.51 21.63
CA LEU A 713 -4.09 10.44 22.60
C LEU A 713 -5.47 10.94 22.17
N ALA A 714 -5.65 11.25 20.88
CA ALA A 714 -6.93 11.66 20.33
C ALA A 714 -8.00 10.56 20.43
N VAL A 715 -7.60 9.28 20.22
CA VAL A 715 -8.50 8.11 20.28
C VAL A 715 -8.64 7.58 21.71
N GLY A 716 -7.56 7.55 22.48
CA GLY A 716 -7.47 6.90 23.80
C GLY A 716 -8.30 7.57 24.87
N ARG A 717 -8.49 8.88 24.86
CA ARG A 717 -9.30 9.61 25.83
C ARG A 717 -10.74 9.14 25.93
N ARG A 718 -11.30 8.51 24.91
CA ARG A 718 -12.66 7.98 24.89
C ARG A 718 -12.78 6.52 25.37
N ARG A 719 -11.69 5.72 25.35
CA ARG A 719 -11.69 4.34 25.88
C ARG A 719 -11.60 4.28 27.41
N LEU A 720 -10.97 5.25 28.06
CA LEU A 720 -10.85 5.32 29.52
C LEU A 720 -12.22 5.52 30.21
N GLY A 721 -13.14 6.26 29.60
CA GLY A 721 -14.49 6.45 30.14
C GLY A 721 -15.33 5.17 30.21
N ARG A 722 -15.21 4.25 29.23
CA ARG A 722 -15.95 2.99 29.22
C ARG A 722 -15.38 1.94 30.19
N ARG A 723 -14.06 1.87 30.36
CA ARG A 723 -13.43 0.96 31.34
C ARG A 723 -13.64 1.44 32.79
N ALA A 724 -13.63 2.72 33.03
CA ALA A 724 -13.94 3.31 34.34
C ALA A 724 -15.42 3.08 34.74
N ALA A 725 -16.35 3.16 33.80
CA ALA A 725 -17.76 2.86 34.02
C ALA A 725 -17.99 1.36 34.30
N ALA A 726 -17.34 0.47 33.54
CA ALA A 726 -17.43 -0.97 33.76
C ALA A 726 -16.78 -1.40 35.09
N ALA A 727 -15.67 -0.77 35.51
CA ALA A 727 -15.04 -1.04 36.80
C ALA A 727 -15.84 -0.50 37.98
N ARG A 728 -16.58 0.62 37.85
CA ARG A 728 -17.49 1.13 38.87
C ARG A 728 -18.71 0.25 39.08
N ASN A 729 -19.20 -0.42 38.03
CA ASN A 729 -20.34 -1.33 38.12
C ASN A 729 -19.97 -2.74 38.59
N ALA A 730 -18.67 -3.05 38.76
CA ALA A 730 -18.15 -4.31 39.23
C ALA A 730 -17.79 -4.34 40.73
N VAL A 731 -18.22 -3.34 41.51
CA VAL A 731 -18.10 -3.40 42.98
C VAL A 731 -19.21 -4.31 43.48
N PRO A 732 -18.87 -5.47 44.10
CA PRO A 732 -19.90 -6.35 44.68
C PRO A 732 -20.57 -5.61 45.85
N ALA A 733 -21.88 -5.61 45.86
CA ALA A 733 -22.67 -5.33 47.03
C ALA A 733 -22.44 -6.45 48.06
N GLY A 734 -21.39 -6.34 48.80
CA GLY A 734 -21.12 -7.15 50.00
C GLY A 734 -21.58 -6.35 51.20
N GLY A 735 -22.83 -6.55 51.64
CA GLY A 735 -23.28 -6.13 52.95
C GLY A 735 -22.99 -7.25 53.97
N PRO A 736 -22.75 -6.88 55.22
CA PRO A 736 -22.43 -7.84 56.29
C PRO A 736 -23.71 -8.49 56.86
N ALA A 737 -23.65 -9.75 57.12
CA ALA A 737 -24.41 -10.39 58.17
C ALA A 737 -23.53 -11.41 58.88
#